data_cb276e7d5adaf98f4444a287c9cf1a11
#
_entry.id   cb276e7d5adaf98f4444a287c9cf1a11
#
_cell.length_a   1.000
_cell.length_b   1.000
_cell.length_c   1.000
_cell.angle_alpha   90.00
_cell.angle_beta   90.00
_cell.angle_gamma   90.00
#
_symmetry.space_group_name_H-M   'P 1'
#
loop_
_entity.id
_entity.type
_entity.pdbx_description
1 polymer ?
#
loop_
_entity_poly.entity_id
_entity_poly.type
_entity_poly.pdbx_seq_one_letter_code
_entity_poly.pdbx_strand_id
1 'polypeptide(L)'
;MLPFFLFSPESPGQNLDRKISLDLNNSSLEETLVRLAELGNFRFSYNPGALPLDRPITYRCRKKPFRLVFDELFGSYGIEWLEVESQIVLKRSHSEGQSGNTVRAGPLPQHTVSGFLYDIKTGEALIGTHVMVRPLGKGTTTNEYGFYSLSLPEGMNEIAYSYMGFREEVRRVNILKDTLISVNLTETSLGMREVVIRARDNEQLPAVNQPGDFNFSGAVLERLPGFTGEVDVLKALQLLPGIRSFGDGSALYYVRGGNNDQNLLMIDEAPIYNPSHLFGFYSVLAPGAVNDMEIYKGDFPARYGGRASSVINITAREGNRKRFSMSGNVGPYASSLTLEGPIKKDEASFLISGRLSTLNWMNYLMDNTSSFNLYFFDINAKVNAKLSRKDRIYFTFFTGRDEFNRFTNSVYRTYGISWDNLASTFRWNHVFNPKLFSNTTLCFSSYDYNLFLSSDRKNYWRSSVGNFTLKSDLTWFLNPSNTLRGGFSVSRYHSNPGNITRQPGEEEEQIEVREVSQYTSMEYLIYLGNEQKIGKRLSLNYGIRLPVWQDFGPASLYYFDANHQVIDTVTVARNTSYATFFSPEPRVTVGVALNDISSLKASYSRTTQFLQLLSNATGPFTSLEVWAPAGPVIQPLKTDQVTLGYFLKFASSRFFLSAEGFYKYFRNHIDYADHANLLYNPLLEGELRFGTAWSYGLELMLQKPAGKLTGWIGYTWSRSWMETPGVNEGTAYPAGFDSPHNISIFLSYDTRKRWSFSANWIYMTGNPVTSPVGFYELNGSTVPLYGERNNDRLPDYHRLDLSVVYQLNKPGKRFRHNLSLTLYNAYGRANPFSVSFNKYEDAQGNFLVPSNLEGDYQLVPTTISVAGIIPSINYQFKF
;
A
#
# COMPACT_ATOMS: atom_id res chain seq x y z
N MET A 1 -9.86 -35.22 -31.07
CA MET A 1 -11.10 -35.03 -31.84
C MET A 1 -11.34 -33.56 -32.04
N LEU A 2 -11.58 -33.18 -33.25
CA LEU A 2 -11.53 -31.91 -33.97
C LEU A 2 -12.17 -30.68 -33.27
N PRO A 3 -11.68 -29.46 -33.61
CA PRO A 3 -12.25 -28.20 -33.20
C PRO A 3 -13.37 -27.75 -34.12
N PHE A 4 -14.46 -27.27 -33.53
CA PHE A 4 -15.50 -26.55 -34.25
C PHE A 4 -15.11 -25.09 -34.45
N PHE A 5 -14.77 -24.73 -35.69
CA PHE A 5 -14.78 -23.37 -36.19
C PHE A 5 -16.21 -22.95 -36.49
N LEU A 6 -16.74 -22.01 -35.75
CA LEU A 6 -17.93 -21.26 -36.14
C LEU A 6 -17.47 -20.02 -36.90
N PHE A 7 -17.64 -20.08 -38.22
CA PHE A 7 -17.58 -18.89 -39.09
C PHE A 7 -18.81 -18.03 -38.81
N SER A 8 -18.59 -16.81 -38.34
CA SER A 8 -19.56 -15.72 -38.46
C SER A 8 -19.42 -15.09 -39.84
N PRO A 9 -20.49 -14.79 -40.58
CA PRO A 9 -20.38 -14.11 -41.85
C PRO A 9 -19.88 -12.68 -41.64
N GLU A 10 -18.74 -12.35 -42.21
CA GLU A 10 -18.25 -10.96 -42.32
C GLU A 10 -19.28 -10.18 -43.15
N SER A 11 -19.83 -9.12 -42.58
CA SER A 11 -20.53 -8.06 -43.34
C SER A 11 -19.52 -7.49 -44.36
N PRO A 12 -19.88 -7.33 -45.64
CA PRO A 12 -18.95 -6.74 -46.62
C PRO A 12 -18.63 -5.29 -46.19
N GLY A 13 -17.43 -5.10 -45.67
CA GLY A 13 -16.90 -3.77 -45.36
C GLY A 13 -16.86 -2.88 -46.61
N GLN A 14 -17.11 -1.60 -46.44
CA GLN A 14 -16.99 -0.58 -47.48
C GLN A 14 -15.52 -0.58 -47.99
N ASN A 15 -15.35 -1.02 -49.23
CA ASN A 15 -14.02 -1.14 -49.81
C ASN A 15 -13.69 0.13 -50.62
N LEU A 16 -13.14 1.15 -49.99
CA LEU A 16 -12.68 2.41 -50.60
C LEU A 16 -11.56 2.22 -51.63
N ASP A 17 -10.85 1.10 -51.60
CA ASP A 17 -9.77 0.78 -52.53
C ASP A 17 -10.30 0.08 -53.81
N ARG A 18 -11.61 -0.25 -53.83
CA ARG A 18 -12.26 -0.77 -55.03
C ARG A 18 -12.20 0.22 -56.17
N LYS A 19 -11.74 -0.20 -57.33
CA LYS A 19 -11.61 0.59 -58.54
C LYS A 19 -12.93 0.76 -59.25
N ILE A 20 -13.33 1.99 -59.59
CA ILE A 20 -14.52 2.32 -60.37
C ILE A 20 -14.18 3.09 -61.63
N SER A 21 -15.08 3.05 -62.55
CA SER A 21 -15.10 3.97 -63.73
C SER A 21 -16.39 4.74 -63.66
N LEU A 22 -16.30 6.06 -63.72
CA LEU A 22 -17.39 6.97 -63.53
C LEU A 22 -17.36 8.02 -64.66
N ASP A 23 -18.54 8.25 -65.25
CA ASP A 23 -18.70 9.28 -66.26
C ASP A 23 -19.93 10.12 -65.87
N LEU A 24 -19.72 11.32 -65.43
CA LEU A 24 -20.69 12.33 -65.00
C LEU A 24 -20.65 13.51 -65.91
N ASN A 25 -21.74 13.89 -66.50
CA ASN A 25 -21.84 15.02 -67.40
C ASN A 25 -22.99 15.92 -66.95
N ASN A 26 -22.67 17.03 -66.31
CA ASN A 26 -23.61 18.03 -65.81
C ASN A 26 -24.65 17.46 -64.78
N SER A 27 -24.26 16.44 -64.02
CA SER A 27 -25.11 15.79 -62.99
C SER A 27 -25.11 16.61 -61.72
N SER A 28 -26.21 16.70 -60.95
CA SER A 28 -26.23 17.35 -59.65
C SER A 28 -25.34 16.63 -58.60
N LEU A 29 -24.92 17.33 -57.57
CA LEU A 29 -24.16 16.69 -56.46
C LEU A 29 -25.02 15.60 -55.79
N GLU A 30 -26.33 15.82 -55.65
CA GLU A 30 -27.26 14.86 -55.09
C GLU A 30 -27.31 13.56 -55.93
N GLU A 31 -27.51 13.67 -57.27
CA GLU A 31 -27.51 12.55 -58.17
C GLU A 31 -26.15 11.81 -58.16
N THR A 32 -25.07 12.54 -58.03
CA THR A 32 -23.70 12.01 -57.92
C THR A 32 -23.50 11.18 -56.67
N LEU A 33 -24.02 11.67 -55.51
CA LEU A 33 -23.95 10.94 -54.23
C LEU A 33 -24.77 9.65 -54.27
N VAL A 34 -25.98 9.68 -54.87
CA VAL A 34 -26.80 8.50 -55.07
C VAL A 34 -26.10 7.46 -55.93
N ARG A 35 -25.47 7.87 -57.04
CA ARG A 35 -24.78 6.97 -57.95
C ARG A 35 -23.51 6.39 -57.34
N LEU A 36 -22.76 7.16 -56.52
CA LEU A 36 -21.62 6.69 -55.78
C LEU A 36 -22.02 5.72 -54.66
N ALA A 37 -23.16 5.98 -54.01
CA ALA A 37 -23.74 5.11 -52.99
C ALA A 37 -24.07 3.74 -53.59
N GLU A 38 -24.72 3.69 -54.73
CA GLU A 38 -25.09 2.46 -55.45
C GLU A 38 -23.84 1.67 -55.91
N LEU A 39 -22.85 2.33 -56.51
CA LEU A 39 -21.64 1.71 -57.03
C LEU A 39 -20.73 1.11 -55.98
N GLY A 40 -20.70 1.70 -54.83
CA GLY A 40 -19.79 1.34 -53.70
C GLY A 40 -20.49 0.72 -52.50
N ASN A 41 -21.82 0.67 -52.48
CA ASN A 41 -22.61 0.36 -51.29
C ASN A 41 -22.28 1.25 -50.07
N PHE A 42 -22.03 2.55 -50.33
CA PHE A 42 -21.77 3.55 -49.29
C PHE A 42 -23.04 4.20 -48.77
N ARG A 43 -23.05 4.61 -47.50
CA ARG A 43 -24.05 5.50 -46.90
C ARG A 43 -23.39 6.86 -46.70
N PHE A 44 -23.94 7.90 -47.35
CA PHE A 44 -23.53 9.28 -47.14
C PHE A 44 -24.37 9.93 -46.06
N SER A 45 -23.71 10.60 -45.14
CA SER A 45 -24.33 11.42 -44.10
C SER A 45 -23.88 12.87 -44.27
N TYR A 46 -24.83 13.77 -44.48
CA TYR A 46 -24.54 15.17 -44.66
C TYR A 46 -25.74 16.03 -44.22
N ASN A 47 -25.46 17.34 -43.98
CA ASN A 47 -26.52 18.32 -43.74
C ASN A 47 -26.95 18.90 -45.11
N PRO A 48 -28.18 18.69 -45.60
CA PRO A 48 -28.63 19.18 -46.89
C PRO A 48 -28.54 20.72 -47.05
N GLY A 49 -28.72 21.48 -45.96
CA GLY A 49 -28.60 22.94 -45.98
C GLY A 49 -27.15 23.47 -45.98
N ALA A 50 -26.15 22.60 -45.77
CA ALA A 50 -24.73 22.99 -45.72
C ALA A 50 -23.98 22.66 -47.02
N LEU A 51 -24.51 21.79 -47.87
CA LEU A 51 -23.90 21.35 -49.13
C LEU A 51 -24.62 21.93 -50.35
N PRO A 52 -23.93 22.26 -51.42
CA PRO A 52 -24.58 22.78 -52.67
C PRO A 52 -25.08 21.62 -53.52
N LEU A 53 -26.19 21.01 -53.16
CA LEU A 53 -26.71 19.78 -53.76
C LEU A 53 -27.08 19.92 -55.23
N ASP A 54 -27.52 21.10 -55.64
CA ASP A 54 -27.96 21.42 -57.04
C ASP A 54 -26.77 21.75 -57.96
N ARG A 55 -25.56 21.81 -57.44
CA ARG A 55 -24.39 22.23 -58.24
C ARG A 55 -24.04 21.16 -59.30
N PRO A 56 -23.89 21.54 -60.60
CA PRO A 56 -23.58 20.62 -61.66
C PRO A 56 -22.12 20.11 -61.54
N ILE A 57 -21.96 18.80 -61.66
CA ILE A 57 -20.71 18.04 -61.60
C ILE A 57 -20.45 17.41 -62.94
N THR A 58 -19.27 17.69 -63.52
CA THR A 58 -18.73 16.98 -64.68
C THR A 58 -17.45 16.33 -64.25
N TYR A 59 -17.42 15.00 -64.24
CA TYR A 59 -16.21 14.27 -63.79
C TYR A 59 -16.13 12.93 -64.49
N ARG A 60 -14.96 12.58 -65.01
CA ARG A 60 -14.70 11.31 -65.70
C ARG A 60 -13.47 10.62 -65.15
N CYS A 61 -13.60 9.32 -64.79
CA CYS A 61 -12.47 8.49 -64.38
C CYS A 61 -12.59 7.06 -64.94
N ARG A 62 -11.45 6.39 -65.12
CA ARG A 62 -11.37 4.98 -65.51
C ARG A 62 -10.50 4.21 -64.47
N LYS A 63 -11.09 3.12 -63.91
CA LYS A 63 -10.39 2.21 -62.97
C LYS A 63 -9.64 2.92 -61.83
N LYS A 64 -10.20 3.98 -61.24
CA LYS A 64 -9.67 4.67 -60.05
C LYS A 64 -10.28 4.16 -58.75
N PRO A 65 -9.52 4.03 -57.65
CA PRO A 65 -10.08 3.69 -56.32
C PRO A 65 -11.09 4.75 -55.84
N PHE A 66 -12.13 4.35 -55.13
CA PHE A 66 -13.14 5.26 -54.56
C PHE A 66 -12.49 6.38 -53.74
N ARG A 67 -11.48 6.12 -52.93
CA ARG A 67 -10.77 7.11 -52.14
C ARG A 67 -10.25 8.26 -53.02
N LEU A 68 -9.57 7.95 -54.08
CA LEU A 68 -9.05 9.00 -54.98
C LEU A 68 -10.17 9.73 -55.75
N VAL A 69 -11.26 9.03 -56.08
CA VAL A 69 -12.43 9.68 -56.70
C VAL A 69 -13.10 10.64 -55.72
N PHE A 70 -13.20 10.33 -54.44
CA PHE A 70 -13.77 11.18 -53.41
C PHE A 70 -12.85 12.41 -53.17
N ASP A 71 -11.52 12.20 -53.09
CA ASP A 71 -10.57 13.31 -52.92
C ASP A 71 -10.61 14.30 -54.09
N GLU A 72 -10.61 13.80 -55.34
CA GLU A 72 -10.67 14.65 -56.56
C GLU A 72 -12.04 15.33 -56.71
N LEU A 73 -13.12 14.59 -56.51
CA LEU A 73 -14.48 15.07 -56.76
C LEU A 73 -14.91 16.01 -55.63
N PHE A 74 -14.83 15.63 -54.40
CA PHE A 74 -15.28 16.46 -53.28
C PHE A 74 -14.34 17.63 -53.01
N GLY A 75 -13.00 17.43 -53.15
CA GLY A 75 -12.01 18.48 -52.98
C GLY A 75 -12.21 19.68 -53.94
N SER A 76 -12.55 19.39 -55.22
CA SER A 76 -12.80 20.45 -56.24
C SER A 76 -14.04 21.27 -55.96
N TYR A 77 -14.96 20.77 -55.10
CA TYR A 77 -16.21 21.45 -54.71
C TYR A 77 -16.15 22.03 -53.27
N GLY A 78 -15.03 22.02 -52.60
CA GLY A 78 -14.86 22.51 -51.23
C GLY A 78 -15.64 21.66 -50.21
N ILE A 79 -15.70 20.37 -50.44
CA ILE A 79 -16.33 19.39 -49.55
C ILE A 79 -15.24 18.47 -48.98
N GLU A 80 -15.14 18.41 -47.66
CA GLU A 80 -14.34 17.44 -46.93
C GLU A 80 -15.16 16.19 -46.67
N TRP A 81 -14.56 15.02 -46.77
CA TRP A 81 -15.17 13.75 -46.47
C TRP A 81 -14.40 12.98 -45.39
N LEU A 82 -15.11 12.27 -44.55
CA LEU A 82 -14.54 11.44 -43.48
C LEU A 82 -15.29 10.11 -43.40
N GLU A 83 -14.53 9.04 -43.30
CA GLU A 83 -15.08 7.69 -43.04
C GLU A 83 -15.30 7.55 -41.54
N VAL A 84 -16.55 7.28 -41.12
CA VAL A 84 -16.93 7.05 -39.71
C VAL A 84 -17.75 5.76 -39.67
N GLU A 85 -17.18 4.72 -39.08
CA GLU A 85 -17.77 3.37 -38.98
C GLU A 85 -18.20 2.79 -40.34
N SER A 86 -19.47 2.88 -40.64
CA SER A 86 -20.05 2.40 -41.91
C SER A 86 -20.68 3.50 -42.77
N GLN A 87 -20.24 4.76 -42.59
CA GLN A 87 -20.80 5.93 -43.32
C GLN A 87 -19.70 6.88 -43.79
N ILE A 88 -19.94 7.55 -44.91
CA ILE A 88 -19.12 8.65 -45.41
C ILE A 88 -19.79 9.95 -45.02
N VAL A 89 -19.15 10.70 -44.10
CA VAL A 89 -19.67 12.00 -43.63
C VAL A 89 -19.09 13.10 -44.52
N LEU A 90 -19.97 13.95 -45.07
CA LEU A 90 -19.57 15.07 -45.89
C LEU A 90 -19.86 16.39 -45.17
N LYS A 91 -18.87 17.29 -45.17
CA LYS A 91 -19.04 18.64 -44.66
C LYS A 91 -18.40 19.68 -45.61
N ARG A 92 -18.92 20.88 -45.60
CA ARG A 92 -18.33 22.00 -46.36
C ARG A 92 -16.98 22.38 -45.77
N SER A 93 -15.94 22.44 -46.60
CA SER A 93 -14.67 23.02 -46.24
C SER A 93 -14.80 24.52 -46.09
N HIS A 94 -14.50 25.08 -44.93
CA HIS A 94 -14.47 26.51 -44.71
C HIS A 94 -13.12 27.06 -45.23
N SER A 95 -12.99 27.19 -46.54
CA SER A 95 -11.91 28.00 -47.13
C SER A 95 -12.45 29.40 -47.40
N GLU A 96 -12.40 30.29 -46.40
CA GLU A 96 -12.41 31.73 -46.67
C GLU A 96 -11.11 32.07 -47.37
N GLY A 97 -11.21 32.56 -48.62
CA GLY A 97 -10.09 33.04 -49.39
C GLY A 97 -9.40 34.22 -48.71
N GLN A 98 -8.19 34.03 -48.30
CA GLN A 98 -7.18 35.04 -48.20
C GLN A 98 -5.81 34.41 -48.59
N SER A 99 -5.39 34.80 -49.80
CA SER A 99 -4.03 34.74 -50.23
C SER A 99 -3.22 35.68 -49.33
N GLY A 100 -2.44 35.14 -48.45
CA GLY A 100 -1.61 35.94 -47.55
C GLY A 100 -0.81 35.05 -46.61
N ASN A 101 0.47 34.90 -46.84
CA ASN A 101 1.53 34.42 -45.93
C ASN A 101 1.12 33.39 -44.89
N THR A 102 1.46 32.14 -45.10
CA THR A 102 1.51 31.14 -44.05
C THR A 102 2.54 31.55 -42.99
N VAL A 103 2.14 32.41 -42.08
CA VAL A 103 2.76 32.47 -40.76
C VAL A 103 2.37 31.13 -40.12
N ARG A 104 3.33 30.24 -39.93
CA ARG A 104 3.20 29.13 -39.02
C ARG A 104 2.66 29.72 -37.72
N ALA A 105 1.38 29.48 -37.41
CA ALA A 105 0.82 29.81 -36.11
C ALA A 105 1.70 29.10 -35.08
N GLY A 106 2.43 29.86 -34.32
CA GLY A 106 3.22 29.35 -33.22
C GLY A 106 2.27 28.60 -32.27
N PRO A 107 2.77 27.69 -31.46
CA PRO A 107 1.94 26.98 -30.52
C PRO A 107 1.15 28.02 -29.70
N LEU A 108 -0.20 27.83 -29.59
CA LEU A 108 -1.06 28.71 -28.82
C LEU A 108 -0.47 28.88 -27.39
N PRO A 109 -0.51 30.11 -26.84
CA PRO A 109 -0.11 30.31 -25.44
C PRO A 109 -0.73 29.27 -24.53
N GLN A 110 0.02 28.77 -23.57
CA GLN A 110 -0.46 27.79 -22.61
C GLN A 110 -0.63 28.46 -21.24
N HIS A 111 -1.78 28.21 -20.62
CA HIS A 111 -2.11 28.68 -19.28
C HIS A 111 -2.39 27.48 -18.38
N THR A 112 -2.15 27.65 -17.09
CA THR A 112 -2.32 26.57 -16.11
C THR A 112 -3.65 26.71 -15.37
N VAL A 113 -4.44 25.64 -15.44
CA VAL A 113 -5.62 25.45 -14.57
C VAL A 113 -5.20 24.58 -13.39
N SER A 114 -5.40 25.09 -12.18
CA SER A 114 -5.11 24.36 -10.96
C SER A 114 -6.27 24.49 -9.99
N GLY A 115 -6.29 23.66 -8.93
CA GLY A 115 -7.35 23.72 -7.93
C GLY A 115 -7.43 22.46 -7.09
N PHE A 116 -8.52 22.36 -6.35
CA PHE A 116 -8.78 21.25 -5.47
C PHE A 116 -10.11 20.58 -5.81
N LEU A 117 -10.15 19.26 -5.63
CA LEU A 117 -11.35 18.46 -5.81
C LEU A 117 -11.87 17.96 -4.48
N TYR A 118 -13.18 18.03 -4.30
CA TYR A 118 -13.84 17.68 -3.04
C TYR A 118 -15.09 16.83 -3.27
N ASP A 119 -15.42 16.02 -2.27
CA ASP A 119 -16.75 15.44 -2.13
C ASP A 119 -17.76 16.54 -1.71
N ILE A 120 -18.84 16.70 -2.45
CA ILE A 120 -19.88 17.70 -2.17
C ILE A 120 -20.60 17.45 -0.84
N LYS A 121 -20.69 16.18 -0.38
CA LYS A 121 -21.41 15.79 0.83
C LYS A 121 -20.60 16.02 2.11
N THR A 122 -19.32 15.72 2.08
CA THR A 122 -18.43 15.78 3.25
C THR A 122 -17.52 16.99 3.22
N GLY A 123 -17.16 17.46 2.02
CA GLY A 123 -16.14 18.49 1.83
C GLY A 123 -14.72 17.93 1.89
N GLU A 124 -14.52 16.63 2.08
CA GLU A 124 -13.20 15.98 2.08
C GLU A 124 -12.52 16.08 0.72
N ALA A 125 -11.20 16.19 0.71
CA ALA A 125 -10.40 16.21 -0.50
C ALA A 125 -10.44 14.85 -1.21
N LEU A 126 -10.62 14.87 -2.54
CA LEU A 126 -10.62 13.66 -3.37
C LEU A 126 -9.21 13.42 -3.94
N ILE A 127 -8.55 12.38 -3.43
CA ILE A 127 -7.18 11.97 -3.77
C ILE A 127 -7.20 11.11 -5.02
N GLY A 128 -6.27 11.34 -5.97
CA GLY A 128 -6.18 10.52 -7.19
C GLY A 128 -7.32 10.73 -8.19
N THR A 129 -8.11 11.80 -8.08
CA THR A 129 -9.16 12.15 -9.05
C THR A 129 -8.55 12.52 -10.39
N HIS A 130 -9.09 11.97 -11.48
CA HIS A 130 -8.66 12.26 -12.84
C HIS A 130 -9.21 13.60 -13.33
N VAL A 131 -8.33 14.40 -13.91
CA VAL A 131 -8.64 15.69 -14.54
C VAL A 131 -8.14 15.63 -15.98
N MET A 132 -9.07 15.62 -16.96
CA MET A 132 -8.73 15.34 -18.35
C MET A 132 -9.37 16.33 -19.31
N VAL A 133 -8.64 16.65 -20.38
CA VAL A 133 -9.18 17.29 -21.58
C VAL A 133 -9.12 16.28 -22.72
N ARG A 134 -10.21 15.57 -22.95
CA ARG A 134 -10.30 14.43 -23.89
C ARG A 134 -9.85 14.77 -25.30
N PRO A 135 -10.29 15.89 -25.93
CA PRO A 135 -9.88 16.25 -27.29
C PRO A 135 -8.37 16.43 -27.43
N LEU A 136 -7.69 16.83 -26.35
CA LEU A 136 -6.22 17.04 -26.38
C LEU A 136 -5.42 15.83 -25.91
N GLY A 137 -6.08 14.80 -25.36
CA GLY A 137 -5.41 13.66 -24.73
C GLY A 137 -4.49 14.06 -23.56
N LYS A 138 -4.74 15.24 -22.92
CA LYS A 138 -3.98 15.78 -21.80
C LYS A 138 -4.73 15.59 -20.50
N GLY A 139 -4.04 15.16 -19.46
CA GLY A 139 -4.64 14.99 -18.15
C GLY A 139 -3.61 14.90 -17.03
N THR A 140 -4.12 15.06 -15.81
CA THR A 140 -3.39 14.93 -14.55
C THR A 140 -4.29 14.26 -13.50
N THR A 141 -3.73 13.92 -12.34
CA THR A 141 -4.48 13.45 -11.19
C THR A 141 -4.28 14.38 -10.00
N THR A 142 -5.26 14.41 -9.09
CA THR A 142 -5.06 15.12 -7.82
C THR A 142 -4.03 14.41 -6.96
N ASN A 143 -3.21 15.19 -6.26
CA ASN A 143 -2.26 14.68 -5.27
C ASN A 143 -2.98 14.24 -3.97
N GLU A 144 -2.23 13.84 -2.94
CA GLU A 144 -2.71 13.40 -1.62
C GLU A 144 -3.55 14.46 -0.87
N TYR A 145 -3.53 15.70 -1.35
CA TYR A 145 -4.28 16.82 -0.77
C TYR A 145 -5.45 17.26 -1.64
N GLY A 146 -5.75 16.50 -2.70
CA GLY A 146 -6.79 16.82 -3.66
C GLY A 146 -6.42 17.96 -4.62
N PHE A 147 -5.15 18.42 -4.66
CA PHE A 147 -4.68 19.48 -5.55
C PHE A 147 -4.29 18.92 -6.92
N TYR A 148 -4.68 19.63 -7.99
CA TYR A 148 -4.28 19.33 -9.36
C TYR A 148 -3.71 20.57 -10.05
N SER A 149 -2.88 20.35 -11.07
CA SER A 149 -2.36 21.38 -11.96
C SER A 149 -2.24 20.82 -13.38
N LEU A 150 -2.80 21.53 -14.37
CA LEU A 150 -2.82 21.11 -15.76
C LEU A 150 -2.64 22.32 -16.68
N SER A 151 -1.59 22.32 -17.52
CA SER A 151 -1.35 23.38 -18.51
C SER A 151 -2.06 23.04 -19.82
N LEU A 152 -2.89 23.97 -20.28
CA LEU A 152 -3.79 23.85 -21.44
C LEU A 152 -3.59 25.01 -22.40
N PRO A 153 -3.88 24.86 -23.71
CA PRO A 153 -3.90 25.95 -24.66
C PRO A 153 -4.90 27.03 -24.28
N GLU A 154 -4.60 28.27 -24.64
CA GLU A 154 -5.52 29.40 -24.56
C GLU A 154 -6.82 29.09 -25.31
N GLY A 155 -7.97 29.54 -24.78
CA GLY A 155 -9.28 29.42 -25.38
C GLY A 155 -10.21 28.45 -24.63
N MET A 156 -11.29 28.03 -25.31
CA MET A 156 -12.30 27.13 -24.73
C MET A 156 -11.77 25.70 -24.59
N ASN A 157 -11.74 25.21 -23.37
CA ASN A 157 -11.38 23.85 -23.05
C ASN A 157 -12.50 23.16 -22.27
N GLU A 158 -12.77 21.89 -22.59
CA GLU A 158 -13.71 21.03 -21.87
C GLU A 158 -12.95 20.09 -20.95
N ILE A 159 -13.02 20.36 -19.65
CA ILE A 159 -12.30 19.63 -18.61
C ILE A 159 -13.24 18.67 -17.92
N ALA A 160 -12.95 17.38 -17.99
CA ALA A 160 -13.68 16.31 -17.31
C ALA A 160 -12.96 15.95 -16.01
N TYR A 161 -13.74 15.87 -14.92
CA TYR A 161 -13.31 15.47 -13.58
C TYR A 161 -13.99 14.15 -13.25
N SER A 162 -13.24 13.07 -13.11
CA SER A 162 -13.78 11.75 -12.83
C SER A 162 -13.11 11.10 -11.64
N TYR A 163 -13.93 10.58 -10.74
CA TYR A 163 -13.48 9.82 -9.58
C TYR A 163 -14.42 8.64 -9.34
N MET A 164 -13.87 7.53 -8.88
CA MET A 164 -14.68 6.33 -8.71
C MET A 164 -15.76 6.49 -7.66
N GLY A 165 -16.95 6.00 -7.97
CA GLY A 165 -18.11 6.16 -7.10
C GLY A 165 -18.76 7.54 -7.17
N PHE A 166 -18.22 8.45 -7.98
CA PHE A 166 -18.73 9.79 -8.19
C PHE A 166 -19.21 9.97 -9.62
N ARG A 167 -20.17 10.87 -9.79
CA ARG A 167 -20.63 11.30 -11.12
C ARG A 167 -19.52 12.15 -11.75
N GLU A 168 -19.19 11.88 -13.01
CA GLU A 168 -18.28 12.72 -13.79
C GLU A 168 -18.87 14.13 -13.91
N GLU A 169 -18.04 15.11 -13.64
CA GLU A 169 -18.34 16.53 -13.81
C GLU A 169 -17.53 17.07 -14.99
N VAL A 170 -18.21 17.67 -15.97
CA VAL A 170 -17.58 18.25 -17.14
C VAL A 170 -17.79 19.76 -17.12
N ARG A 171 -16.70 20.53 -17.22
CA ARG A 171 -16.76 22.00 -17.26
C ARG A 171 -16.11 22.55 -18.52
N ARG A 172 -16.84 23.42 -19.20
CA ARG A 172 -16.34 24.24 -20.29
C ARG A 172 -15.78 25.54 -19.73
N VAL A 173 -14.49 25.76 -19.90
CA VAL A 173 -13.78 26.91 -19.33
C VAL A 173 -13.00 27.61 -20.44
N ASN A 174 -13.19 28.94 -20.58
CA ASN A 174 -12.38 29.78 -21.44
C ASN A 174 -11.12 30.19 -20.66
N ILE A 175 -9.96 29.67 -21.06
CA ILE A 175 -8.70 29.85 -20.37
C ILE A 175 -7.90 30.95 -21.09
N LEU A 176 -7.85 32.13 -20.47
CA LEU A 176 -7.10 33.28 -20.97
C LEU A 176 -5.89 33.64 -20.11
N LYS A 177 -5.78 33.07 -18.93
CA LYS A 177 -4.70 33.26 -17.97
C LYS A 177 -4.66 32.08 -16.98
N ASP A 178 -3.60 31.98 -16.23
CA ASP A 178 -3.50 31.03 -15.13
C ASP A 178 -4.68 31.16 -14.15
N THR A 179 -5.40 30.07 -13.93
CA THR A 179 -6.71 30.11 -13.23
C THR A 179 -6.82 29.01 -12.18
N LEU A 180 -7.36 29.36 -11.01
CA LEU A 180 -7.61 28.40 -9.92
C LEU A 180 -9.09 28.01 -9.91
N ILE A 181 -9.38 26.72 -10.21
CA ILE A 181 -10.73 26.15 -10.29
C ILE A 181 -10.82 24.95 -9.36
N SER A 182 -11.53 25.10 -8.24
CA SER A 182 -11.88 23.98 -7.39
C SER A 182 -13.27 23.45 -7.73
N VAL A 183 -13.43 22.10 -7.72
CA VAL A 183 -14.66 21.43 -8.14
C VAL A 183 -15.13 20.49 -7.05
N ASN A 184 -16.46 20.42 -6.85
CA ASN A 184 -17.09 19.48 -5.95
C ASN A 184 -17.71 18.36 -6.80
N LEU A 185 -17.37 17.10 -6.53
CA LEU A 185 -17.99 15.96 -7.18
C LEU A 185 -19.14 15.41 -6.35
N THR A 186 -20.15 14.89 -7.02
CA THR A 186 -21.32 14.29 -6.39
C THR A 186 -21.21 12.78 -6.43
N GLU A 187 -21.29 12.15 -5.26
CA GLU A 187 -21.35 10.68 -5.15
C GLU A 187 -22.55 10.14 -5.92
N THR A 188 -22.38 9.13 -6.74
CA THR A 188 -23.47 8.49 -7.48
C THR A 188 -24.43 7.81 -6.52
N SER A 189 -25.72 8.18 -6.56
CA SER A 189 -26.77 7.67 -5.67
C SER A 189 -27.27 6.26 -6.02
N LEU A 190 -26.81 5.68 -7.11
CA LEU A 190 -27.04 4.28 -7.41
C LEU A 190 -26.21 3.44 -6.46
N GLY A 191 -26.86 2.71 -5.57
CA GLY A 191 -26.35 1.97 -4.45
C GLY A 191 -25.31 0.89 -4.75
N MET A 192 -24.23 1.32 -5.36
CA MET A 192 -23.07 0.49 -5.65
C MET A 192 -21.81 1.34 -5.64
N ARG A 193 -21.15 1.31 -4.50
CA ARG A 193 -19.74 1.58 -4.47
C ARG A 193 -19.06 0.39 -5.17
N GLU A 194 -18.61 0.61 -6.39
CA GLU A 194 -17.79 -0.36 -7.10
C GLU A 194 -16.49 -0.54 -6.33
N VAL A 195 -16.20 -1.76 -5.88
CA VAL A 195 -14.91 -2.05 -5.25
C VAL A 195 -13.87 -2.05 -6.35
N VAL A 196 -12.94 -1.15 -6.29
CA VAL A 196 -11.80 -1.18 -7.18
C VAL A 196 -10.54 -1.03 -6.34
N ILE A 197 -9.79 -2.10 -6.29
CA ILE A 197 -8.39 -2.05 -5.96
C ILE A 197 -7.71 -1.59 -7.24
N ARG A 198 -7.10 -0.43 -7.21
CA ARG A 198 -6.36 0.06 -8.36
C ARG A 198 -4.87 -0.12 -8.15
N ALA A 199 -4.24 -0.79 -9.08
CA ALA A 199 -3.00 -0.23 -9.57
C ALA A 199 -3.36 1.16 -10.10
N ARG A 200 -2.73 2.23 -9.66
CA ARG A 200 -3.02 3.65 -9.99
C ARG A 200 -3.20 3.82 -11.51
N ASP A 201 -4.44 3.81 -11.96
CA ASP A 201 -4.75 3.71 -13.39
C ASP A 201 -5.22 5.06 -13.94
N ASN A 202 -4.41 5.62 -14.81
CA ASN A 202 -4.89 6.54 -15.84
C ASN A 202 -5.61 5.69 -16.90
N GLU A 203 -6.91 5.86 -17.09
CA GLU A 203 -7.71 5.09 -18.07
C GLU A 203 -7.17 5.15 -19.51
N GLN A 204 -6.22 6.05 -19.80
CA GLN A 204 -5.65 6.22 -21.14
C GLN A 204 -4.17 5.84 -21.28
N LEU A 205 -3.42 5.58 -20.19
CA LEU A 205 -2.00 5.22 -20.27
C LEU A 205 -1.62 4.23 -19.17
N PRO A 206 -1.57 2.92 -19.48
CA PRO A 206 -1.06 1.90 -18.54
C PRO A 206 0.40 2.13 -18.11
N ALA A 207 1.09 3.12 -18.70
CA ALA A 207 2.53 3.33 -18.54
C ALA A 207 2.95 4.14 -17.30
N VAL A 208 2.02 4.77 -16.57
CA VAL A 208 2.37 5.78 -15.54
C VAL A 208 2.56 5.19 -14.14
N ASN A 209 2.09 3.97 -13.87
CA ASN A 209 2.19 3.38 -12.53
C ASN A 209 3.53 2.69 -12.30
N GLN A 210 4.04 2.76 -11.07
CA GLN A 210 5.22 1.99 -10.68
C GLN A 210 4.86 0.51 -10.51
N PRO A 211 5.78 -0.45 -10.78
CA PRO A 211 5.57 -1.84 -10.40
C PRO A 211 5.37 -1.94 -8.89
N GLY A 212 4.39 -2.73 -8.45
CA GLY A 212 4.14 -2.94 -7.04
C GLY A 212 3.35 -1.85 -6.32
N ASP A 213 2.83 -0.84 -7.01
CA ASP A 213 1.95 0.18 -6.42
C ASP A 213 0.52 -0.31 -6.31
N PHE A 214 -0.05 -0.23 -5.11
CA PHE A 214 -1.47 -0.45 -4.85
C PHE A 214 -2.06 0.70 -4.06
N ASN A 215 -3.33 0.98 -4.32
CA ASN A 215 -4.09 1.98 -3.58
C ASN A 215 -5.43 1.39 -3.14
N PHE A 216 -5.72 1.49 -1.85
CA PHE A 216 -6.99 1.11 -1.26
C PHE A 216 -7.73 2.35 -0.75
N SER A 217 -8.83 2.70 -1.41
CA SER A 217 -9.73 3.69 -0.83
C SER A 217 -10.48 3.10 0.38
N GLY A 218 -10.88 3.94 1.34
CA GLY A 218 -11.65 3.51 2.50
C GLY A 218 -12.91 2.71 2.14
N ALA A 219 -13.52 3.00 0.97
CA ALA A 219 -14.68 2.27 0.47
C ALA A 219 -14.39 0.82 0.06
N VAL A 220 -13.16 0.52 -0.36
CA VAL A 220 -12.71 -0.86 -0.64
C VAL A 220 -12.47 -1.60 0.67
N LEU A 221 -11.79 -0.94 1.60
CA LEU A 221 -11.48 -1.51 2.90
C LEU A 221 -12.74 -1.93 3.67
N GLU A 222 -13.82 -1.14 3.65
CA GLU A 222 -15.10 -1.44 4.31
C GLU A 222 -15.77 -2.77 3.88
N ARG A 223 -15.31 -3.44 2.81
CA ARG A 223 -15.90 -4.68 2.27
C ARG A 223 -15.10 -5.94 2.50
N LEU A 224 -13.90 -5.81 3.01
CA LEU A 224 -13.06 -6.96 3.31
C LEU A 224 -13.60 -7.68 4.56
N PRO A 225 -13.56 -9.02 4.61
CA PRO A 225 -13.88 -9.74 5.83
C PRO A 225 -12.83 -9.42 6.88
N GLY A 226 -13.27 -8.88 8.01
CA GLY A 226 -12.41 -8.62 9.16
C GLY A 226 -12.24 -9.85 10.04
N PHE A 227 -11.19 -9.87 10.85
CA PHE A 227 -10.92 -10.96 11.81
C PHE A 227 -12.11 -11.22 12.73
N THR A 228 -12.77 -10.17 13.20
CA THR A 228 -13.89 -10.25 14.16
C THR A 228 -15.11 -9.46 13.69
N GLY A 229 -15.28 -9.33 12.36
CA GLY A 229 -16.36 -8.53 11.76
C GLY A 229 -16.07 -7.03 11.66
N GLU A 230 -15.01 -6.53 12.28
CA GLU A 230 -14.42 -5.24 11.97
C GLU A 230 -13.34 -5.44 10.90
N VAL A 231 -13.39 -4.62 9.87
CA VAL A 231 -12.38 -4.66 8.80
C VAL A 231 -11.01 -4.28 9.35
N ASP A 232 -9.98 -5.04 8.99
CA ASP A 232 -8.61 -4.72 9.37
C ASP A 232 -7.80 -4.26 8.16
N VAL A 233 -7.27 -3.04 8.25
CA VAL A 233 -6.60 -2.37 7.14
C VAL A 233 -5.31 -3.07 6.74
N LEU A 234 -4.50 -3.52 7.71
CA LEU A 234 -3.23 -4.21 7.41
C LEU A 234 -3.43 -5.67 6.99
N LYS A 235 -4.46 -6.34 7.52
CA LYS A 235 -4.79 -7.69 7.04
C LYS A 235 -5.26 -7.71 5.60
N ALA A 236 -5.86 -6.61 5.13
CA ALA A 236 -6.18 -6.45 3.71
C ALA A 236 -4.93 -6.52 2.81
N LEU A 237 -3.80 -6.00 3.29
CA LEU A 237 -2.53 -6.05 2.56
C LEU A 237 -2.00 -7.47 2.38
N GLN A 238 -2.19 -8.31 3.38
CA GLN A 238 -1.71 -9.70 3.37
C GLN A 238 -2.40 -10.55 2.30
N LEU A 239 -3.47 -10.02 1.67
CA LEU A 239 -4.16 -10.64 0.53
C LEU A 239 -3.55 -10.26 -0.83
N LEU A 240 -2.58 -9.36 -0.86
CA LEU A 240 -1.91 -8.96 -2.09
C LEU A 240 -0.71 -9.86 -2.40
N PRO A 241 -0.44 -10.16 -3.69
CA PRO A 241 0.76 -10.90 -4.04
C PRO A 241 2.04 -10.13 -3.64
N GLY A 242 3.06 -10.87 -3.21
CA GLY A 242 4.32 -10.33 -2.70
C GLY A 242 4.28 -9.84 -1.27
N ILE A 243 3.13 -9.89 -0.60
CA ILE A 243 2.97 -9.58 0.83
C ILE A 243 2.47 -10.84 1.53
N ARG A 244 3.14 -11.22 2.60
CA ARG A 244 2.73 -12.37 3.41
C ARG A 244 2.61 -12.02 4.88
N SER A 245 1.76 -12.74 5.60
CA SER A 245 1.73 -12.73 7.06
C SER A 245 2.64 -13.83 7.63
N PHE A 246 2.92 -13.75 8.91
CA PHE A 246 3.60 -14.84 9.61
C PHE A 246 2.67 -16.06 9.86
N GLY A 247 1.39 -15.82 10.06
CA GLY A 247 0.37 -16.82 10.40
C GLY A 247 -0.83 -16.22 11.10
N ASP A 248 -1.60 -17.06 11.81
CA ASP A 248 -2.74 -16.60 12.61
C ASP A 248 -2.29 -15.64 13.70
N GLY A 249 -3.10 -14.61 13.96
CA GLY A 249 -2.80 -13.64 15.00
C GLY A 249 -1.61 -12.76 14.71
N SER A 250 -1.14 -12.63 13.46
CA SER A 250 -0.03 -11.74 13.10
C SER A 250 -0.50 -10.59 12.21
N ALA A 251 -0.29 -9.34 12.65
CA ALA A 251 -0.33 -8.17 11.80
C ALA A 251 1.05 -7.85 11.19
N LEU A 252 2.08 -8.60 11.56
CA LEU A 252 3.38 -8.50 10.94
C LEU A 252 3.28 -8.94 9.48
N TYR A 253 3.93 -8.20 8.62
CA TYR A 253 3.94 -8.47 7.18
C TYR A 253 5.36 -8.39 6.62
N TYR A 254 5.62 -9.29 5.70
CA TYR A 254 6.88 -9.44 5.00
C TYR A 254 6.66 -9.14 3.53
N VAL A 255 7.47 -8.28 2.94
CA VAL A 255 7.28 -7.83 1.56
C VAL A 255 8.50 -8.20 0.73
N ARG A 256 8.29 -9.03 -0.31
CA ARG A 256 9.36 -9.44 -1.23
C ARG A 256 10.63 -9.88 -0.52
N GLY A 257 10.49 -10.71 0.52
CA GLY A 257 11.62 -11.24 1.30
C GLY A 257 12.30 -10.24 2.22
N GLY A 258 11.69 -9.09 2.47
CA GLY A 258 12.14 -8.19 3.54
C GLY A 258 11.47 -8.52 4.86
N ASN A 259 12.19 -8.31 5.96
CA ASN A 259 11.73 -8.54 7.32
C ASN A 259 10.67 -7.50 7.74
N ASN A 260 9.96 -7.75 8.84
CA ASN A 260 8.88 -6.89 9.35
C ASN A 260 9.31 -5.45 9.65
N ASP A 261 10.50 -5.25 10.26
CA ASP A 261 11.08 -3.94 10.57
C ASP A 261 11.53 -3.14 9.33
N GLN A 262 11.66 -3.82 8.18
CA GLN A 262 12.07 -3.23 6.91
C GLN A 262 10.91 -2.57 6.15
N ASN A 263 9.73 -2.51 6.76
CA ASN A 263 8.54 -1.90 6.20
C ASN A 263 8.24 -0.58 6.94
N LEU A 264 8.04 0.49 6.18
CA LEU A 264 7.65 1.80 6.71
C LEU A 264 6.14 1.92 6.71
N LEU A 265 5.53 1.96 7.88
CA LEU A 265 4.12 2.34 8.04
C LEU A 265 4.05 3.79 8.54
N MET A 266 3.25 4.61 7.87
CA MET A 266 3.02 6.01 8.26
C MET A 266 1.54 6.34 8.32
N ILE A 267 1.15 7.16 9.29
CA ILE A 267 -0.15 7.82 9.35
C ILE A 267 0.09 9.32 9.18
N ASP A 268 -0.47 9.88 8.08
CA ASP A 268 -0.25 11.30 7.76
C ASP A 268 1.22 11.72 7.89
N GLU A 269 2.14 10.87 7.36
CA GLU A 269 3.60 11.07 7.32
C GLU A 269 4.38 10.80 8.63
N ALA A 270 3.71 10.57 9.76
CA ALA A 270 4.36 10.15 11.00
C ALA A 270 4.57 8.62 10.99
N PRO A 271 5.79 8.11 11.21
CA PRO A 271 6.05 6.68 11.26
C PRO A 271 5.41 6.03 12.49
N ILE A 272 4.91 4.81 12.31
CA ILE A 272 4.41 3.92 13.36
C ILE A 272 5.36 2.74 13.46
N TYR A 273 5.93 2.52 14.64
CA TYR A 273 6.97 1.51 14.85
C TYR A 273 6.41 0.10 15.04
N ASN A 274 5.32 -0.04 15.79
CA ASN A 274 4.61 -1.32 15.89
C ASN A 274 3.21 -1.18 15.27
N PRO A 275 2.89 -1.92 14.20
CA PRO A 275 1.64 -1.77 13.46
C PRO A 275 0.47 -2.52 14.05
N SER A 276 0.62 -3.18 15.23
CA SER A 276 -0.32 -4.19 15.71
C SER A 276 -0.85 -3.97 17.10
N HIS A 277 -2.08 -4.43 17.31
CA HIS A 277 -2.68 -4.71 18.62
C HIS A 277 -2.87 -6.20 18.82
N LEU A 278 -2.93 -6.66 20.08
CA LEU A 278 -3.16 -8.06 20.48
C LEU A 278 -2.22 -9.02 19.74
N PHE A 279 -0.91 -8.76 19.80
CA PHE A 279 0.10 -9.58 19.14
C PHE A 279 -0.10 -9.74 17.63
N GLY A 280 -0.88 -8.87 17.00
CA GLY A 280 -1.14 -8.89 15.57
C GLY A 280 -2.51 -9.40 15.13
N PHE A 281 -3.42 -9.64 16.06
CA PHE A 281 -4.80 -9.94 15.70
C PHE A 281 -5.53 -8.72 15.11
N TYR A 282 -5.17 -7.51 15.53
CA TYR A 282 -5.67 -6.25 14.99
C TYR A 282 -4.54 -5.33 14.56
N SER A 283 -4.77 -4.54 13.54
CA SER A 283 -3.90 -3.40 13.23
C SER A 283 -4.20 -2.20 14.11
N VAL A 284 -3.22 -1.33 14.30
CA VAL A 284 -3.38 -0.07 15.04
C VAL A 284 -4.32 0.94 14.37
N LEU A 285 -4.89 0.61 13.22
CA LEU A 285 -5.70 1.50 12.40
C LEU A 285 -7.17 1.15 12.48
N ALA A 286 -7.95 2.00 13.15
CA ALA A 286 -9.40 1.91 13.09
C ALA A 286 -9.90 2.26 11.66
N PRO A 287 -10.70 1.41 11.00
CA PRO A 287 -11.16 1.66 9.62
C PRO A 287 -11.89 2.99 9.44
N GLY A 288 -12.60 3.45 10.47
CA GLY A 288 -13.31 4.74 10.47
C GLY A 288 -12.42 5.98 10.37
N ALA A 289 -11.11 5.84 10.65
CA ALA A 289 -10.14 6.93 10.57
C ALA A 289 -9.37 6.98 9.24
N VAL A 290 -9.45 5.94 8.39
CA VAL A 290 -8.66 5.82 7.16
C VAL A 290 -9.43 6.36 5.96
N ASN A 291 -8.81 7.28 5.20
CA ASN A 291 -9.31 7.79 3.93
C ASN A 291 -8.74 7.00 2.74
N ASP A 292 -7.42 6.86 2.72
CA ASP A 292 -6.67 6.27 1.62
C ASP A 292 -5.42 5.57 2.13
N MET A 293 -4.98 4.52 1.44
CA MET A 293 -3.77 3.78 1.76
C MET A 293 -3.00 3.47 0.48
N GLU A 294 -1.79 4.02 0.38
CA GLU A 294 -0.85 3.77 -0.70
C GLU A 294 0.20 2.75 -0.24
N ILE A 295 0.47 1.78 -1.10
CA ILE A 295 1.42 0.70 -0.81
C ILE A 295 2.44 0.62 -1.93
N TYR A 296 3.71 0.58 -1.55
CA TYR A 296 4.85 0.46 -2.44
C TYR A 296 5.69 -0.75 -2.02
N LYS A 297 5.81 -1.76 -2.89
CA LYS A 297 6.55 -3.00 -2.61
C LYS A 297 8.03 -2.91 -3.03
N GLY A 298 8.69 -1.79 -2.72
CA GLY A 298 10.12 -1.57 -2.94
C GLY A 298 10.48 -0.47 -3.95
N ASP A 299 9.65 -0.20 -4.93
CA ASP A 299 9.90 0.82 -5.95
C ASP A 299 9.16 2.12 -5.60
N PHE A 300 9.49 2.72 -4.48
CA PHE A 300 8.81 3.91 -4.00
C PHE A 300 9.50 5.22 -4.41
N PRO A 301 8.74 6.33 -4.53
CA PRO A 301 9.28 7.65 -4.88
C PRO A 301 10.42 8.11 -3.97
N ALA A 302 11.32 8.96 -4.48
CA ALA A 302 12.52 9.44 -3.75
C ALA A 302 12.20 10.18 -2.42
N ARG A 303 10.97 10.67 -2.24
CA ARG A 303 10.52 11.28 -0.98
C ARG A 303 10.42 10.29 0.19
N TYR A 304 10.27 8.99 -0.09
CA TYR A 304 10.20 7.94 0.92
C TYR A 304 11.54 7.22 1.07
N GLY A 305 11.85 6.73 2.28
CA GLY A 305 13.05 5.96 2.56
C GLY A 305 13.19 5.64 4.04
N GLY A 306 14.39 5.21 4.45
CA GLY A 306 14.68 4.83 5.84
C GLY A 306 14.18 3.43 6.22
N ARG A 307 13.60 2.68 5.28
CA ARG A 307 13.26 1.25 5.40
C ARG A 307 13.61 0.51 4.11
N ALA A 308 13.98 -0.74 4.24
CA ALA A 308 14.63 -1.50 3.17
C ALA A 308 13.64 -2.24 2.25
N SER A 309 12.36 -2.41 2.63
CA SER A 309 11.46 -3.32 1.92
C SER A 309 10.23 -2.67 1.30
N SER A 310 9.39 -2.02 2.08
CA SER A 310 8.16 -1.41 1.59
C SER A 310 7.82 -0.11 2.29
N VAL A 311 6.89 0.64 1.68
CA VAL A 311 6.28 1.83 2.28
C VAL A 311 4.76 1.69 2.22
N ILE A 312 4.10 1.91 3.34
CA ILE A 312 2.66 2.01 3.47
C ILE A 312 2.35 3.40 4.02
N ASN A 313 1.77 4.22 3.17
CA ASN A 313 1.39 5.58 3.51
C ASN A 313 -0.13 5.67 3.68
N ILE A 314 -0.59 5.98 4.88
CA ILE A 314 -1.99 6.07 5.22
C ILE A 314 -2.36 7.52 5.42
N THR A 315 -3.35 7.95 4.65
CA THR A 315 -3.96 9.26 4.80
C THR A 315 -5.20 9.14 5.68
N ALA A 316 -5.18 9.79 6.84
CA ALA A 316 -6.32 9.83 7.73
C ALA A 316 -7.44 10.71 7.16
N ARG A 317 -8.71 10.38 7.45
CA ARG A 317 -9.88 11.14 7.04
C ARG A 317 -9.85 12.54 7.64
N GLU A 318 -10.33 13.52 6.85
CA GLU A 318 -10.36 14.93 7.28
C GLU A 318 -11.56 15.28 8.17
N GLY A 319 -12.59 14.43 8.20
CA GLY A 319 -13.86 14.70 8.85
C GLY A 319 -14.81 15.55 8.00
N ASN A 320 -16.08 15.53 8.35
CA ASN A 320 -17.15 16.14 7.57
C ASN A 320 -17.25 17.65 7.81
N ARG A 321 -16.95 18.48 6.79
CA ARG A 321 -17.03 19.96 6.87
C ARG A 321 -18.45 20.51 6.75
N LYS A 322 -19.44 19.67 6.40
CA LYS A 322 -20.81 20.09 6.09
C LYS A 322 -21.77 19.86 7.24
N ARG A 323 -21.65 18.73 7.91
CA ARG A 323 -22.57 18.30 8.97
C ARG A 323 -21.86 17.38 9.98
N PHE A 324 -22.43 17.29 11.17
CA PHE A 324 -22.06 16.30 12.16
C PHE A 324 -22.47 14.89 11.67
N SER A 325 -21.59 13.93 11.86
CA SER A 325 -21.78 12.52 11.54
C SER A 325 -21.16 11.65 12.64
N MET A 326 -21.79 10.54 12.92
CA MET A 326 -21.33 9.56 13.91
C MET A 326 -21.40 8.18 13.26
N SER A 327 -20.37 7.37 13.44
CA SER A 327 -20.37 5.97 13.04
C SER A 327 -19.68 5.12 14.10
N GLY A 328 -20.08 3.86 14.21
CA GLY A 328 -19.48 2.95 15.17
C GLY A 328 -19.72 1.50 14.84
N ASN A 329 -18.96 0.67 15.52
CA ASN A 329 -19.04 -0.79 15.51
C ASN A 329 -19.06 -1.30 16.93
N VAL A 330 -20.01 -2.16 17.26
CA VAL A 330 -20.10 -2.84 18.55
C VAL A 330 -19.96 -4.33 18.30
N GLY A 331 -18.89 -4.91 18.84
CA GLY A 331 -18.56 -6.30 18.66
C GLY A 331 -18.11 -6.99 19.97
N PRO A 332 -18.03 -8.31 19.98
CA PRO A 332 -17.66 -9.07 21.19
C PRO A 332 -16.18 -8.94 21.55
N TYR A 333 -15.31 -8.59 20.60
CA TYR A 333 -13.86 -8.55 20.80
C TYR A 333 -13.29 -7.13 20.83
N ALA A 334 -13.89 -6.23 20.04
CA ALA A 334 -13.56 -4.82 20.03
C ALA A 334 -14.77 -3.98 19.64
N SER A 335 -14.80 -2.75 20.12
CA SER A 335 -15.83 -1.76 19.77
C SER A 335 -15.17 -0.45 19.40
N SER A 336 -15.74 0.23 18.39
CA SER A 336 -15.20 1.49 17.88
C SER A 336 -16.28 2.55 17.70
N LEU A 337 -15.90 3.82 17.86
CA LEU A 337 -16.75 4.98 17.67
C LEU A 337 -15.98 6.09 16.97
N THR A 338 -16.57 6.61 15.89
CA THR A 338 -16.02 7.74 15.13
C THR A 338 -17.03 8.88 15.14
N LEU A 339 -16.56 10.05 15.56
CA LEU A 339 -17.28 11.32 15.58
C LEU A 339 -16.61 12.29 14.62
N GLU A 340 -17.36 12.93 13.76
CA GLU A 340 -16.83 13.90 12.81
C GLU A 340 -17.82 15.04 12.57
N GLY A 341 -17.30 16.23 12.31
CA GLY A 341 -18.17 17.37 12.03
C GLY A 341 -17.44 18.67 11.74
N PRO A 342 -18.18 19.73 11.35
CA PRO A 342 -17.61 21.03 11.14
C PRO A 342 -17.26 21.72 12.46
N ILE A 343 -16.05 22.27 12.55
CA ILE A 343 -15.71 23.33 13.52
C ILE A 343 -16.22 24.68 12.98
N LYS A 344 -15.94 24.92 11.69
CA LYS A 344 -16.49 26.04 10.92
C LYS A 344 -16.95 25.50 9.57
N LYS A 345 -18.24 25.62 9.28
CA LYS A 345 -18.85 25.06 8.07
C LYS A 345 -18.09 25.46 6.83
N ASP A 346 -17.78 24.47 5.98
CA ASP A 346 -17.03 24.57 4.73
C ASP A 346 -15.53 24.96 4.86
N GLU A 347 -15.07 25.37 6.04
CA GLU A 347 -13.71 25.84 6.26
C GLU A 347 -12.88 24.91 7.15
N ALA A 348 -13.43 24.41 8.26
CA ALA A 348 -12.71 23.60 9.21
C ALA A 348 -13.56 22.41 9.71
N SER A 349 -12.93 21.27 9.90
CA SER A 349 -13.56 20.06 10.45
C SER A 349 -12.67 19.34 11.44
N PHE A 350 -13.32 18.46 12.21
CA PHE A 350 -12.66 17.52 13.08
C PHE A 350 -13.15 16.09 12.82
N LEU A 351 -12.30 15.13 13.13
CA LEU A 351 -12.61 13.72 13.26
C LEU A 351 -11.94 13.21 14.54
N ILE A 352 -12.68 12.40 15.32
CA ILE A 352 -12.14 11.66 16.46
C ILE A 352 -12.68 10.25 16.34
N SER A 353 -11.78 9.27 16.28
CA SER A 353 -12.10 7.86 16.24
C SER A 353 -11.40 7.14 17.38
N GLY A 354 -12.14 6.43 18.19
CA GLY A 354 -11.61 5.60 19.28
C GLY A 354 -12.04 4.16 19.12
N ARG A 355 -11.16 3.24 19.50
CA ARG A 355 -11.44 1.81 19.56
C ARG A 355 -10.88 1.26 20.87
N LEU A 356 -11.58 0.28 21.43
CA LEU A 356 -11.14 -0.44 22.63
C LEU A 356 -11.49 -1.92 22.53
N SER A 357 -10.67 -2.75 23.16
CA SER A 357 -10.93 -4.18 23.29
C SER A 357 -12.01 -4.45 24.35
N THR A 358 -12.79 -5.50 24.12
CA THR A 358 -13.81 -5.99 25.04
C THR A 358 -13.53 -7.42 25.50
N LEU A 359 -12.29 -7.90 25.38
CA LEU A 359 -11.88 -9.31 25.50
C LEU A 359 -11.92 -9.88 26.92
N ASN A 360 -11.92 -9.07 27.96
CA ASN A 360 -11.82 -9.55 29.35
C ASN A 360 -12.98 -10.47 29.79
N TRP A 361 -14.12 -10.48 29.06
CA TRP A 361 -15.19 -11.44 29.30
C TRP A 361 -14.75 -12.89 29.06
N MET A 362 -13.68 -13.13 28.28
CA MET A 362 -13.18 -14.50 28.06
C MET A 362 -12.66 -15.15 29.33
N ASN A 363 -12.21 -14.37 30.32
CA ASN A 363 -11.78 -14.91 31.61
C ASN A 363 -12.88 -15.65 32.34
N TYR A 364 -14.17 -15.33 32.11
CA TYR A 364 -15.32 -16.04 32.69
C TYR A 364 -15.49 -17.46 32.11
N LEU A 365 -14.83 -17.76 30.99
CA LEU A 365 -14.89 -19.09 30.33
C LEU A 365 -13.67 -19.96 30.68
N MET A 366 -12.72 -19.44 31.45
CA MET A 366 -11.49 -20.12 31.82
C MET A 366 -11.54 -20.65 33.25
N ASP A 367 -10.78 -21.72 33.52
CA ASP A 367 -10.62 -22.26 34.87
C ASP A 367 -9.97 -21.23 35.82
N ASN A 368 -10.41 -21.23 37.08
CA ASN A 368 -9.98 -20.28 38.12
C ASN A 368 -8.47 -20.30 38.48
N THR A 369 -7.69 -21.20 37.90
CA THR A 369 -6.25 -21.35 38.19
C THR A 369 -5.35 -20.36 37.46
N SER A 370 -5.81 -19.81 36.33
CA SER A 370 -5.06 -18.80 35.61
C SER A 370 -6.01 -17.76 34.99
N SER A 371 -5.66 -16.50 35.08
CA SER A 371 -6.38 -15.41 34.42
C SER A 371 -5.44 -14.57 33.64
N PHE A 372 -5.92 -13.91 32.60
CA PHE A 372 -5.15 -12.91 31.89
C PHE A 372 -5.93 -11.62 31.75
N ASN A 373 -5.18 -10.54 31.77
CA ASN A 373 -5.68 -9.24 31.34
C ASN A 373 -5.15 -8.98 29.92
N LEU A 374 -6.06 -8.88 28.97
CA LEU A 374 -5.78 -8.62 27.58
C LEU A 374 -6.56 -7.38 27.16
N TYR A 375 -5.85 -6.29 26.98
CA TYR A 375 -6.44 -4.98 26.79
C TYR A 375 -5.69 -4.20 25.71
N PHE A 376 -6.44 -3.56 24.81
CA PHE A 376 -5.89 -2.52 23.94
C PHE A 376 -6.89 -1.39 23.74
N PHE A 377 -6.36 -0.22 23.40
CA PHE A 377 -7.14 0.87 22.85
C PHE A 377 -6.33 1.63 21.80
N ASP A 378 -7.02 2.30 20.89
CA ASP A 378 -6.45 3.33 20.04
C ASP A 378 -7.37 4.56 19.92
N ILE A 379 -6.75 5.73 19.73
CA ILE A 379 -7.42 6.99 19.48
C ILE A 379 -6.74 7.66 18.30
N ASN A 380 -7.54 8.01 17.30
CA ASN A 380 -7.16 8.81 16.15
C ASN A 380 -7.93 10.12 16.18
N ALA A 381 -7.27 11.25 16.09
CA ALA A 381 -7.91 12.55 16.00
C ALA A 381 -7.28 13.38 14.89
N LYS A 382 -8.10 14.05 14.10
CA LYS A 382 -7.63 14.97 13.05
C LYS A 382 -8.46 16.24 13.05
N VAL A 383 -7.78 17.36 12.96
CA VAL A 383 -8.37 18.69 12.77
C VAL A 383 -7.75 19.28 11.52
N ASN A 384 -8.56 19.91 10.70
CA ASN A 384 -8.07 20.63 9.54
C ASN A 384 -8.79 21.95 9.36
N ALA A 385 -8.09 22.92 8.78
CA ALA A 385 -8.65 24.23 8.48
C ALA A 385 -8.11 24.82 7.18
N LYS A 386 -9.01 25.37 6.38
CA LYS A 386 -8.69 26.17 5.22
C LYS A 386 -8.53 27.62 5.67
N LEU A 387 -7.29 28.10 5.77
CA LEU A 387 -6.99 29.46 6.21
C LEU A 387 -7.21 30.47 5.08
N SER A 388 -6.88 30.06 3.84
CA SER A 388 -7.06 30.92 2.64
C SER A 388 -7.35 30.06 1.41
N ARG A 389 -7.41 30.70 0.23
CA ARG A 389 -7.48 29.95 -1.04
C ARG A 389 -6.19 29.17 -1.33
N LYS A 390 -5.06 29.56 -0.73
CA LYS A 390 -3.74 28.98 -0.94
C LYS A 390 -3.23 28.16 0.24
N ASP A 391 -3.79 28.36 1.42
CA ASP A 391 -3.24 27.83 2.69
C ASP A 391 -4.22 26.89 3.38
N ARG A 392 -3.69 25.76 3.82
CA ARG A 392 -4.39 24.77 4.63
C ARG A 392 -3.47 24.23 5.70
N ILE A 393 -4.02 24.01 6.86
CA ILE A 393 -3.34 23.37 7.98
C ILE A 393 -4.10 22.12 8.41
N TYR A 394 -3.32 21.14 8.88
CA TYR A 394 -3.81 19.89 9.41
C TYR A 394 -3.06 19.57 10.70
N PHE A 395 -3.78 19.05 11.66
CA PHE A 395 -3.20 18.45 12.85
C PHE A 395 -3.78 17.05 13.00
N THR A 396 -2.91 16.04 13.04
CA THR A 396 -3.26 14.62 13.24
C THR A 396 -2.60 14.14 14.52
N PHE A 397 -3.33 13.39 15.30
CA PHE A 397 -2.88 12.75 16.52
C PHE A 397 -3.33 11.29 16.52
N PHE A 398 -2.41 10.41 16.88
CA PHE A 398 -2.66 8.98 17.06
C PHE A 398 -1.99 8.52 18.35
N THR A 399 -2.69 7.72 19.15
CA THR A 399 -2.13 6.96 20.25
C THR A 399 -2.79 5.59 20.34
N GLY A 400 -1.99 4.59 20.67
CA GLY A 400 -2.46 3.23 20.90
C GLY A 400 -1.62 2.56 21.98
N ARG A 401 -2.27 1.73 22.78
CA ARG A 401 -1.64 0.95 23.85
C ARG A 401 -2.16 -0.47 23.86
N ASP A 402 -1.26 -1.40 24.13
CA ASP A 402 -1.53 -2.80 24.39
C ASP A 402 -0.97 -3.21 25.75
N GLU A 403 -1.69 -4.09 26.40
CA GLU A 403 -1.24 -4.69 27.64
C GLU A 403 -1.73 -6.15 27.73
N PHE A 404 -0.80 -7.05 27.91
CA PHE A 404 -1.05 -8.45 28.19
C PHE A 404 -0.38 -8.83 29.49
N ASN A 405 -1.13 -9.36 30.44
CA ASN A 405 -0.62 -9.89 31.70
C ASN A 405 -1.23 -11.25 31.96
N ARG A 406 -0.40 -12.20 32.30
CA ARG A 406 -0.82 -13.51 32.81
C ARG A 406 -0.65 -13.56 34.31
N PHE A 407 -1.68 -14.02 35.02
CA PHE A 407 -1.69 -14.15 36.45
C PHE A 407 -1.86 -15.64 36.81
N THR A 408 -1.11 -16.10 37.83
CA THR A 408 -1.26 -17.42 38.42
C THR A 408 -2.02 -17.24 39.74
N ASN A 409 -3.02 -18.07 40.02
CA ASN A 409 -3.91 -18.00 41.19
C ASN A 409 -4.52 -16.58 41.39
N SER A 410 -4.79 -15.88 40.28
CA SER A 410 -5.42 -14.55 40.26
C SER A 410 -4.67 -13.44 41.02
N VAL A 411 -3.52 -13.72 41.60
CA VAL A 411 -2.77 -12.79 42.45
C VAL A 411 -1.37 -12.47 41.93
N TYR A 412 -0.66 -13.47 41.41
CA TYR A 412 0.74 -13.30 41.01
C TYR A 412 0.86 -13.13 39.49
N ARG A 413 1.42 -12.01 39.07
CA ARG A 413 1.77 -11.77 37.68
C ARG A 413 3.02 -12.60 37.34
N THR A 414 2.86 -13.57 36.45
CA THR A 414 3.96 -14.45 36.03
C THR A 414 4.63 -14.02 34.72
N TYR A 415 3.90 -13.28 33.90
CA TYR A 415 4.36 -12.75 32.63
C TYR A 415 3.58 -11.49 32.29
N GLY A 416 4.22 -10.54 31.67
CA GLY A 416 3.56 -9.35 31.17
C GLY A 416 4.33 -8.66 30.06
N ILE A 417 3.59 -8.16 29.11
CA ILE A 417 4.12 -7.39 27.99
C ILE A 417 3.19 -6.20 27.73
N SER A 418 3.75 -5.04 27.48
CA SER A 418 2.96 -3.89 27.05
C SER A 418 3.76 -3.06 26.05
N TRP A 419 3.03 -2.40 25.14
CA TRP A 419 3.62 -1.43 24.23
C TRP A 419 2.67 -0.26 23.97
N ASP A 420 3.27 0.89 23.72
CA ASP A 420 2.60 2.15 23.46
C ASP A 420 3.12 2.75 22.17
N ASN A 421 2.21 3.18 21.29
CA ASN A 421 2.54 4.02 20.13
C ASN A 421 1.94 5.42 20.32
N LEU A 422 2.71 6.44 19.99
CA LEU A 422 2.23 7.82 19.90
C LEU A 422 2.76 8.44 18.63
N ALA A 423 1.88 9.07 17.84
CA ALA A 423 2.27 9.81 16.64
C ALA A 423 1.46 11.10 16.54
N SER A 424 2.10 12.19 16.17
CA SER A 424 1.43 13.45 15.89
C SER A 424 2.06 14.17 14.71
N THR A 425 1.24 14.86 13.94
CA THR A 425 1.65 15.57 12.73
C THR A 425 0.99 16.93 12.69
N PHE A 426 1.78 17.97 12.51
CA PHE A 426 1.31 19.28 12.09
C PHE A 426 1.78 19.54 10.67
N ARG A 427 0.84 19.86 9.77
CA ARG A 427 1.11 20.01 8.36
C ARG A 427 0.53 21.31 7.83
N TRP A 428 1.32 22.01 7.01
CA TRP A 428 0.92 23.20 6.29
C TRP A 428 1.12 22.99 4.79
N ASN A 429 0.02 23.06 4.05
CA ASN A 429 0.01 23.08 2.60
C ASN A 429 -0.08 24.52 2.08
N HIS A 430 0.80 24.87 1.16
CA HIS A 430 0.80 26.18 0.52
C HIS A 430 0.88 26.08 -1.01
N VAL A 431 0.02 26.84 -1.71
CA VAL A 431 0.03 26.98 -3.17
C VAL A 431 0.71 28.31 -3.52
N PHE A 432 2.00 28.29 -3.86
CA PHE A 432 2.73 29.50 -4.27
C PHE A 432 2.14 30.09 -5.54
N ASN A 433 1.94 29.26 -6.55
CA ASN A 433 1.33 29.60 -7.82
C ASN A 433 0.67 28.33 -8.44
N PRO A 434 -0.02 28.44 -9.58
CA PRO A 434 -0.72 27.31 -10.21
C PRO A 434 0.14 26.08 -10.50
N LYS A 435 1.48 26.25 -10.57
CA LYS A 435 2.43 25.16 -10.88
C LYS A 435 3.27 24.72 -9.69
N LEU A 436 3.30 25.47 -8.59
CA LEU A 436 4.17 25.16 -7.44
C LEU A 436 3.35 25.02 -6.18
N PHE A 437 3.41 23.81 -5.62
CA PHE A 437 2.77 23.40 -4.38
C PHE A 437 3.81 22.95 -3.37
N SER A 438 3.63 23.30 -2.10
CA SER A 438 4.45 22.80 -1.00
C SER A 438 3.64 22.14 0.08
N ASN A 439 4.27 21.19 0.75
CA ASN A 439 3.82 20.53 1.95
C ASN A 439 4.93 20.59 2.99
N THR A 440 4.74 21.32 4.06
CA THR A 440 5.67 21.38 5.19
C THR A 440 5.07 20.67 6.37
N THR A 441 5.81 19.71 6.92
CA THR A 441 5.34 18.78 7.94
C THR A 441 6.30 18.79 9.11
N LEU A 442 5.73 18.89 10.30
CA LEU A 442 6.38 18.65 11.58
C LEU A 442 5.73 17.41 12.17
N CYS A 443 6.48 16.35 12.40
CA CYS A 443 5.95 15.15 13.02
C CYS A 443 6.79 14.66 14.18
N PHE A 444 6.10 14.05 15.12
CA PHE A 444 6.66 13.35 16.28
C PHE A 444 6.08 11.94 16.31
N SER A 445 6.94 10.95 16.59
CA SER A 445 6.51 9.59 16.86
C SER A 445 7.32 8.99 17.98
N SER A 446 6.70 8.17 18.80
CA SER A 446 7.38 7.36 19.82
C SER A 446 6.74 5.98 19.96
N TYR A 447 7.56 5.04 20.36
CA TYR A 447 7.20 3.67 20.67
C TYR A 447 7.91 3.26 21.95
N ASP A 448 7.16 2.79 22.92
CA ASP A 448 7.64 2.25 24.20
C ASP A 448 7.22 0.79 24.33
N TYR A 449 8.15 -0.05 24.73
CA TYR A 449 7.95 -1.49 24.92
C TYR A 449 8.43 -1.92 26.30
N ASN A 450 7.60 -2.71 27.01
CA ASN A 450 7.92 -3.21 28.35
C ASN A 450 7.69 -4.71 28.39
N LEU A 451 8.70 -5.46 28.85
CA LEU A 451 8.65 -6.89 29.06
C LEU A 451 8.87 -7.20 30.54
N PHE A 452 8.01 -8.06 31.08
CA PHE A 452 7.95 -8.42 32.46
C PHE A 452 8.04 -9.94 32.58
N LEU A 453 9.13 -10.45 33.17
CA LEU A 453 9.46 -11.89 33.23
C LEU A 453 9.79 -12.33 34.67
N SER A 454 9.07 -11.88 35.71
CA SER A 454 9.39 -12.27 37.07
C SER A 454 8.13 -12.46 37.90
N SER A 455 8.11 -13.51 38.73
CA SER A 455 7.13 -13.70 39.77
C SER A 455 7.16 -12.57 40.83
N ASP A 456 8.29 -11.89 40.96
CA ASP A 456 8.56 -10.93 42.05
C ASP A 456 8.11 -9.51 41.76
N ARG A 457 7.53 -9.21 40.60
CA ARG A 457 7.04 -7.88 40.15
C ARG A 457 8.06 -6.74 40.14
N LYS A 458 9.33 -7.01 40.38
CA LYS A 458 10.32 -6.00 40.70
C LYS A 458 11.09 -5.43 39.52
N ASN A 459 11.30 -6.25 38.47
CA ASN A 459 12.15 -5.89 37.34
C ASN A 459 11.39 -6.03 36.03
N TYR A 460 11.49 -5.01 35.19
CA TYR A 460 11.02 -5.09 33.81
C TYR A 460 12.02 -4.49 32.85
N TRP A 461 12.13 -5.08 31.67
CA TRP A 461 12.88 -4.55 30.57
C TRP A 461 12.06 -3.49 29.87
N ARG A 462 12.63 -2.30 29.69
CA ARG A 462 12.00 -1.23 28.92
C ARG A 462 12.89 -0.82 27.79
N SER A 463 12.40 -0.88 26.56
CA SER A 463 13.02 -0.29 25.38
C SER A 463 12.12 0.78 24.76
N SER A 464 12.73 1.77 24.12
CA SER A 464 11.94 2.81 23.45
C SER A 464 12.66 3.42 22.27
N VAL A 465 11.90 3.93 21.33
CA VAL A 465 12.39 4.73 20.21
C VAL A 465 11.44 5.87 19.93
N GLY A 466 11.99 7.03 19.62
CA GLY A 466 11.21 8.19 19.21
C GLY A 466 11.93 9.03 18.19
N ASN A 467 11.18 9.75 17.38
CA ASN A 467 11.74 10.71 16.44
C ASN A 467 10.92 11.98 16.36
N PHE A 468 11.63 13.06 16.11
CA PHE A 468 11.07 14.36 15.78
C PHE A 468 11.61 14.76 14.40
N THR A 469 10.70 15.06 13.46
CA THR A 469 11.08 15.33 12.06
C THR A 469 10.43 16.62 11.56
N LEU A 470 11.25 17.49 11.00
CA LEU A 470 10.82 18.62 10.17
C LEU A 470 11.16 18.30 8.73
N LYS A 471 10.15 18.36 7.83
CA LYS A 471 10.36 18.17 6.41
C LYS A 471 9.55 19.16 5.57
N SER A 472 10.02 19.43 4.36
CA SER A 472 9.32 20.24 3.39
C SER A 472 9.46 19.62 2.02
N ASP A 473 8.33 19.34 1.39
CA ASP A 473 8.20 18.75 0.06
C ASP A 473 7.67 19.79 -0.91
N LEU A 474 8.32 19.93 -2.06
CA LEU A 474 7.94 20.82 -3.16
C LEU A 474 7.51 19.99 -4.36
N THR A 475 6.37 20.28 -4.94
CA THR A 475 5.91 19.71 -6.22
C THR A 475 5.80 20.82 -7.24
N TRP A 476 6.59 20.71 -8.29
CA TRP A 476 6.62 21.67 -9.38
C TRP A 476 6.15 21.05 -10.69
N PHE A 477 4.96 21.44 -11.14
CA PHE A 477 4.36 21.03 -12.41
C PHE A 477 4.94 21.88 -13.53
N LEU A 478 6.16 21.53 -13.99
CA LEU A 478 6.89 22.29 -15.01
C LEU A 478 6.07 22.44 -16.28
N ASN A 479 5.55 21.32 -16.79
CA ASN A 479 4.70 21.22 -17.96
C ASN A 479 3.88 19.91 -17.88
N PRO A 480 2.92 19.65 -18.80
CA PRO A 480 2.08 18.43 -18.74
C PRO A 480 2.84 17.09 -18.79
N SER A 481 4.09 17.12 -19.22
CA SER A 481 4.96 15.95 -19.37
C SER A 481 5.99 15.80 -18.25
N ASN A 482 6.21 16.82 -17.42
CA ASN A 482 7.25 16.81 -16.38
C ASN A 482 6.71 17.37 -15.06
N THR A 483 6.78 16.54 -14.01
CA THR A 483 6.49 16.92 -12.62
C THR A 483 7.74 16.70 -11.78
N LEU A 484 8.36 17.80 -11.37
CA LEU A 484 9.53 17.77 -10.48
C LEU A 484 9.05 17.73 -9.03
N ARG A 485 9.65 16.83 -8.24
CA ARG A 485 9.45 16.75 -6.82
C ARG A 485 10.79 16.80 -6.11
N GLY A 486 10.92 17.66 -5.13
CA GLY A 486 12.12 17.78 -4.33
C GLY A 486 11.78 18.21 -2.92
N GLY A 487 12.68 17.96 -2.01
CA GLY A 487 12.46 18.33 -0.62
C GLY A 487 13.66 18.04 0.25
N PHE A 488 13.52 18.43 1.50
CA PHE A 488 14.49 18.14 2.55
C PHE A 488 13.78 17.69 3.83
N SER A 489 14.49 16.94 4.66
CA SER A 489 14.08 16.67 6.04
C SER A 489 15.25 16.65 7.00
N VAL A 490 14.97 17.01 8.25
CA VAL A 490 15.87 16.86 9.38
C VAL A 490 15.11 16.10 10.45
N SER A 491 15.65 14.95 10.84
CA SER A 491 15.06 14.07 11.85
C SER A 491 16.04 13.86 12.99
N ARG A 492 15.56 14.03 14.22
CA ARG A 492 16.28 13.63 15.43
C ARG A 492 15.65 12.37 15.97
N TYR A 493 16.45 11.35 16.15
CA TYR A 493 16.07 10.08 16.78
C TYR A 493 16.63 10.00 18.19
N HIS A 494 15.86 9.39 19.06
CA HIS A 494 16.29 8.97 20.38
C HIS A 494 15.91 7.50 20.55
N SER A 495 16.87 6.65 20.84
CA SER A 495 16.66 5.21 21.03
C SER A 495 17.25 4.79 22.38
N ASN A 496 16.44 4.12 23.16
CA ASN A 496 16.85 3.37 24.34
C ASN A 496 16.72 1.88 24.01
N PRO A 497 17.81 1.17 23.73
CA PRO A 497 17.78 -0.25 23.35
C PRO A 497 17.23 -1.14 24.46
N GLY A 498 17.35 -0.70 25.71
CA GLY A 498 16.74 -1.33 26.85
C GLY A 498 17.49 -1.07 28.16
N ASN A 499 16.72 -0.96 29.21
CA ASN A 499 17.21 -0.92 30.58
C ASN A 499 16.32 -1.74 31.50
N ILE A 500 16.92 -2.22 32.60
CA ILE A 500 16.16 -2.88 33.66
C ILE A 500 15.69 -1.77 34.60
N THR A 501 14.38 -1.63 34.72
CA THR A 501 13.77 -0.65 35.62
C THR A 501 13.18 -1.37 36.83
N ARG A 502 13.44 -0.85 38.03
CA ARG A 502 12.86 -1.33 39.30
C ARG A 502 11.60 -0.55 39.63
N GLN A 503 10.62 -1.19 40.24
CA GLN A 503 9.51 -0.46 40.86
C GLN A 503 9.97 0.21 42.15
N PRO A 504 9.57 1.46 42.42
CA PRO A 504 9.93 2.14 43.65
C PRO A 504 9.35 1.45 44.91
N GLY A 505 10.18 1.19 45.94
CA GLY A 505 9.68 0.83 47.26
C GLY A 505 10.25 -0.39 47.96
N GLU A 506 11.33 -1.05 47.50
CA GLU A 506 11.89 -2.20 48.17
C GLU A 506 13.43 -2.19 48.32
N GLU A 507 13.87 -2.78 49.44
CA GLU A 507 15.27 -2.80 49.89
C GLU A 507 16.24 -3.49 48.95
N GLU A 508 17.51 -3.09 49.00
CA GLU A 508 18.61 -3.40 48.10
C GLU A 508 19.02 -4.88 48.13
N GLU A 509 18.68 -5.66 47.13
CA GLU A 509 19.59 -6.67 46.60
C GLU A 509 20.35 -6.06 45.40
N GLN A 510 21.67 -6.01 45.50
CA GLN A 510 22.57 -5.46 44.48
C GLN A 510 22.54 -6.35 43.23
N ILE A 511 21.56 -6.16 42.35
CA ILE A 511 21.77 -6.51 40.95
C ILE A 511 22.48 -5.33 40.34
N GLU A 512 23.69 -5.55 39.85
CA GLU A 512 24.47 -4.57 39.11
C GLU A 512 23.64 -4.16 37.87
N VAL A 513 22.92 -3.04 37.97
CA VAL A 513 22.14 -2.52 36.85
C VAL A 513 23.12 -1.92 35.87
N ARG A 514 23.54 -2.70 34.88
CA ARG A 514 24.29 -2.18 33.72
C ARG A 514 23.31 -1.48 32.82
N GLU A 515 23.37 -0.16 32.79
CA GLU A 515 22.58 0.65 31.86
C GLU A 515 23.12 0.46 30.44
N VAL A 516 22.27 0.08 29.52
CA VAL A 516 22.58 0.12 28.09
C VAL A 516 22.63 1.56 27.63
N SER A 517 23.60 1.93 26.81
CA SER A 517 23.76 3.29 26.32
C SER A 517 22.52 3.71 25.50
N GLN A 518 21.99 4.89 25.80
CA GLN A 518 20.98 5.52 24.98
C GLN A 518 21.64 6.19 23.77
N TYR A 519 20.99 6.11 22.61
CA TYR A 519 21.52 6.68 21.39
C TYR A 519 20.73 7.91 20.97
N THR A 520 21.46 8.92 20.52
CA THR A 520 20.90 10.11 19.87
C THR A 520 21.49 10.24 18.49
N SER A 521 20.61 10.21 17.48
CA SER A 521 21.03 10.26 16.08
C SER A 521 20.29 11.36 15.34
N MET A 522 20.92 11.90 14.30
CA MET A 522 20.35 12.88 13.38
C MET A 522 20.39 12.34 11.96
N GLU A 523 19.28 12.45 11.23
CA GLU A 523 19.22 12.20 9.79
C GLU A 523 18.99 13.53 9.07
N TYR A 524 19.86 13.87 8.15
CA TYR A 524 19.73 15.00 7.22
C TYR A 524 19.49 14.43 5.83
N LEU A 525 18.46 14.89 5.18
CA LEU A 525 18.04 14.37 3.91
C LEU A 525 17.77 15.49 2.92
N ILE A 526 18.22 15.28 1.67
CA ILE A 526 17.75 16.01 0.50
C ILE A 526 17.35 14.97 -0.55
N TYR A 527 16.28 15.23 -1.29
CA TYR A 527 15.90 14.39 -2.42
C TYR A 527 15.41 15.22 -3.60
N LEU A 528 15.55 14.65 -4.78
CA LEU A 528 15.04 15.20 -6.03
C LEU A 528 14.55 14.06 -6.92
N GLY A 529 13.41 14.24 -7.57
CA GLY A 529 12.85 13.28 -8.53
C GLY A 529 12.05 13.98 -9.62
N ASN A 530 11.92 13.33 -10.77
CA ASN A 530 11.10 13.79 -11.89
C ASN A 530 10.23 12.66 -12.42
N GLU A 531 8.95 12.95 -12.60
CA GLU A 531 8.00 12.12 -13.34
C GLU A 531 7.90 12.71 -14.75
N GLN A 532 8.39 11.99 -15.75
CA GLN A 532 8.47 12.44 -17.14
C GLN A 532 7.65 11.53 -18.07
N LYS A 533 6.81 12.12 -18.91
CA LYS A 533 6.08 11.46 -19.99
C LYS A 533 6.74 11.82 -21.33
N ILE A 534 7.16 10.82 -22.09
CA ILE A 534 7.79 10.99 -23.39
C ILE A 534 6.87 10.44 -24.48
N GLY A 535 6.23 11.34 -25.22
CA GLY A 535 5.17 10.96 -26.16
C GLY A 535 3.96 10.34 -25.46
N LYS A 536 3.29 9.38 -26.13
CA LYS A 536 2.08 8.71 -25.59
C LYS A 536 2.38 7.36 -24.95
N ARG A 537 3.58 6.81 -25.10
CA ARG A 537 3.90 5.42 -24.76
C ARG A 537 4.96 5.23 -23.70
N LEU A 538 5.84 6.20 -23.49
CA LEU A 538 6.97 6.07 -22.57
C LEU A 538 6.77 6.98 -21.35
N SER A 539 6.93 6.43 -20.16
CA SER A 539 7.04 7.17 -18.90
C SER A 539 8.34 6.82 -18.20
N LEU A 540 8.96 7.83 -17.62
CA LEU A 540 10.16 7.71 -16.80
C LEU A 540 9.86 8.33 -15.44
N ASN A 541 10.18 7.62 -14.38
CA ASN A 541 10.19 8.16 -13.03
C ASN A 541 11.59 7.91 -12.47
N TYR A 542 12.34 8.97 -12.20
CA TYR A 542 13.71 8.85 -11.71
C TYR A 542 13.97 9.87 -10.63
N GLY A 543 14.84 9.51 -9.71
CA GLY A 543 15.21 10.39 -8.61
C GLY A 543 16.37 9.87 -7.81
N ILE A 544 16.83 10.71 -6.91
CA ILE A 544 17.89 10.41 -5.97
C ILE A 544 17.51 10.94 -4.59
N ARG A 545 17.82 10.16 -3.56
CA ARG A 545 17.74 10.52 -2.15
C ARG A 545 19.14 10.47 -1.57
N LEU A 546 19.51 11.46 -0.77
CA LEU A 546 20.85 11.65 -0.21
C LEU A 546 20.77 11.80 1.32
N PRO A 547 20.56 10.70 2.05
CA PRO A 547 20.56 10.73 3.50
C PRO A 547 21.99 10.80 4.05
N VAL A 548 22.16 11.59 5.09
CA VAL A 548 23.32 11.61 5.98
C VAL A 548 22.81 11.27 7.37
N TRP A 549 23.32 10.19 7.95
CA TRP A 549 23.03 9.77 9.32
C TRP A 549 24.25 10.05 10.19
N GLN A 550 24.01 10.60 11.39
CA GLN A 550 25.07 10.98 12.29
C GLN A 550 24.66 10.70 13.75
N ASP A 551 25.53 10.02 14.48
CA ASP A 551 25.33 9.67 15.88
C ASP A 551 26.12 10.58 16.80
N PHE A 552 25.50 10.89 17.96
CA PHE A 552 26.05 11.81 18.96
C PHE A 552 26.04 11.21 20.36
N GLY A 553 27.08 11.46 21.12
CA GLY A 553 27.14 11.15 22.55
C GLY A 553 26.19 12.01 23.42
N PRO A 554 25.96 11.63 24.68
CA PRO A 554 26.78 10.66 25.40
C PRO A 554 26.51 9.22 25.00
N ALA A 555 27.54 8.39 24.89
CA ALA A 555 27.44 6.97 24.59
C ALA A 555 28.67 6.21 25.14
N SER A 556 28.48 4.97 25.53
CA SER A 556 29.58 4.02 25.80
C SER A 556 29.63 3.05 24.63
N LEU A 557 30.71 3.07 23.88
CA LEU A 557 30.93 2.24 22.70
C LEU A 557 31.81 1.06 23.10
N TYR A 558 31.35 -0.14 22.83
CA TYR A 558 32.07 -1.37 23.08
C TYR A 558 32.69 -1.87 21.78
N TYR A 559 34.00 -2.17 21.81
CA TYR A 559 34.72 -2.78 20.70
C TYR A 559 34.98 -4.24 21.02
N PHE A 560 34.75 -5.11 20.03
CA PHE A 560 34.82 -6.55 20.19
C PHE A 560 35.96 -7.12 19.36
N ASP A 561 36.59 -8.18 19.87
CA ASP A 561 37.55 -8.98 19.12
C ASP A 561 36.87 -9.98 18.14
N ALA A 562 37.66 -10.82 17.48
CA ALA A 562 37.17 -11.86 16.58
C ALA A 562 36.32 -12.94 17.29
N ASN A 563 36.45 -13.06 18.61
CA ASN A 563 35.65 -13.96 19.45
C ASN A 563 34.46 -13.25 20.10
N HIS A 564 34.18 -12.00 19.66
CA HIS A 564 33.13 -11.16 20.18
C HIS A 564 33.21 -10.81 21.68
N GLN A 565 34.46 -10.80 22.23
CA GLN A 565 34.74 -10.34 23.58
C GLN A 565 35.11 -8.87 23.57
N VAL A 566 34.64 -8.13 24.57
CA VAL A 566 34.96 -6.70 24.70
C VAL A 566 36.44 -6.50 24.94
N ILE A 567 37.14 -5.81 24.06
CA ILE A 567 38.55 -5.48 24.15
C ILE A 567 38.78 -4.01 24.52
N ASP A 568 37.83 -3.15 24.25
CA ASP A 568 37.95 -1.71 24.58
C ASP A 568 36.56 -1.10 24.78
N THR A 569 36.50 -0.05 25.61
CA THR A 569 35.30 0.71 25.88
C THR A 569 35.61 2.21 25.78
N VAL A 570 34.97 2.87 24.81
CA VAL A 570 35.15 4.32 24.60
C VAL A 570 33.92 5.09 25.05
N THR A 571 34.11 5.99 26.02
CA THR A 571 33.05 6.90 26.44
C THR A 571 33.07 8.17 25.60
N VAL A 572 31.98 8.46 24.92
CA VAL A 572 31.79 9.64 24.08
C VAL A 572 31.06 10.72 24.86
N ALA A 573 31.63 11.93 24.87
CA ALA A 573 31.01 13.08 25.53
C ALA A 573 29.72 13.53 24.83
N ARG A 574 28.84 14.20 25.59
CA ARG A 574 27.58 14.77 25.08
C ARG A 574 27.80 15.67 23.86
N ASN A 575 26.97 15.56 22.84
CA ASN A 575 27.02 16.31 21.58
C ASN A 575 28.32 16.11 20.76
N THR A 576 29.11 15.11 21.04
CA THR A 576 30.26 14.72 20.21
C THR A 576 29.79 13.68 19.20
N SER A 577 30.06 13.93 17.92
CA SER A 577 29.73 12.94 16.87
C SER A 577 30.76 11.81 16.89
N TYR A 578 30.29 10.55 16.79
CA TYR A 578 31.14 9.37 16.79
C TYR A 578 30.96 8.43 15.57
N ALA A 579 29.85 8.56 14.86
CA ALA A 579 29.64 7.85 13.61
C ALA A 579 28.89 8.73 12.59
N THR A 580 29.26 8.60 11.32
CA THR A 580 28.61 9.31 10.21
C THR A 580 28.54 8.41 8.99
N PHE A 581 27.33 8.27 8.42
CA PHE A 581 27.08 7.48 7.22
C PHE A 581 26.43 8.33 6.14
N PHE A 582 26.95 8.21 4.92
CA PHE A 582 26.35 8.79 3.71
C PHE A 582 25.99 7.66 2.74
N SER A 583 24.75 7.61 2.30
CA SER A 583 24.27 6.51 1.46
C SER A 583 23.34 6.99 0.35
N PRO A 584 23.88 7.34 -0.83
CA PRO A 584 23.06 7.73 -1.97
C PRO A 584 22.09 6.61 -2.42
N GLU A 585 20.82 6.98 -2.63
CA GLU A 585 19.73 6.08 -3.00
C GLU A 585 19.14 6.47 -4.36
N PRO A 586 19.77 6.05 -5.49
CA PRO A 586 19.21 6.25 -6.82
C PRO A 586 18.01 5.35 -7.07
N ARG A 587 17.05 5.84 -7.84
CA ARG A 587 15.83 5.13 -8.23
C ARG A 587 15.44 5.49 -9.64
N VAL A 588 15.01 4.49 -10.41
CA VAL A 588 14.52 4.68 -11.76
C VAL A 588 13.43 3.66 -12.08
N THR A 589 12.35 4.14 -12.68
CA THR A 589 11.28 3.30 -13.22
C THR A 589 10.99 3.72 -14.65
N VAL A 590 10.93 2.74 -15.54
CA VAL A 590 10.61 2.91 -16.96
C VAL A 590 9.31 2.17 -17.22
N GLY A 591 8.32 2.86 -17.75
CA GLY A 591 7.04 2.29 -18.17
C GLY A 591 6.83 2.48 -19.68
N VAL A 592 6.47 1.39 -20.37
CA VAL A 592 6.19 1.39 -21.80
C VAL A 592 4.79 0.87 -22.05
N ALA A 593 3.90 1.71 -22.58
CA ALA A 593 2.60 1.26 -23.10
C ALA A 593 2.82 0.53 -24.43
N LEU A 594 2.60 -0.79 -24.46
CA LEU A 594 2.71 -1.59 -25.67
C LEU A 594 1.52 -1.29 -26.61
N ASN A 595 0.35 -1.16 -26.01
CA ASN A 595 -0.91 -0.76 -26.64
C ASN A 595 -1.86 -0.18 -25.58
N ASP A 596 -3.13 0.07 -25.94
CA ASP A 596 -4.12 0.70 -25.02
C ASP A 596 -4.54 -0.19 -23.84
N ILE A 597 -4.25 -1.48 -23.90
CA ILE A 597 -4.65 -2.46 -22.89
C ILE A 597 -3.48 -3.12 -22.18
N SER A 598 -2.24 -2.93 -22.65
CA SER A 598 -1.08 -3.58 -22.04
C SER A 598 0.13 -2.66 -21.89
N SER A 599 0.90 -2.88 -20.82
CA SER A 599 2.13 -2.15 -20.53
C SER A 599 3.19 -3.06 -19.92
N LEU A 600 4.45 -2.70 -20.17
CA LEU A 600 5.63 -3.27 -19.55
C LEU A 600 6.29 -2.21 -18.67
N LYS A 601 6.78 -2.60 -17.50
CA LYS A 601 7.45 -1.71 -16.56
C LYS A 601 8.69 -2.38 -16.01
N ALA A 602 9.76 -1.60 -15.87
CA ALA A 602 10.99 -2.05 -15.25
C ALA A 602 11.45 -1.00 -14.24
N SER A 603 11.98 -1.44 -13.11
CA SER A 603 12.48 -0.54 -12.09
C SER A 603 13.75 -1.03 -11.43
N TYR A 604 14.52 -0.09 -10.94
CA TYR A 604 15.65 -0.29 -10.02
C TYR A 604 15.55 0.72 -8.90
N SER A 605 15.77 0.25 -7.67
CA SER A 605 15.83 1.10 -6.48
C SER A 605 16.92 0.63 -5.52
N ARG A 606 17.62 1.62 -4.94
CA ARG A 606 18.47 1.43 -3.77
C ARG A 606 17.84 2.10 -2.57
N THR A 607 17.88 1.43 -1.41
CA THR A 607 17.38 1.94 -0.15
C THR A 607 18.34 1.61 0.98
N THR A 608 18.36 2.45 2.02
CA THR A 608 19.19 2.26 3.21
C THR A 608 18.31 2.40 4.45
N GLN A 609 18.53 1.50 5.41
CA GLN A 609 17.87 1.55 6.71
C GLN A 609 18.93 1.72 7.79
N PHE A 610 18.81 2.82 8.55
CA PHE A 610 19.75 3.17 9.62
C PHE A 610 19.26 2.73 11.00
N LEU A 611 17.97 2.53 11.18
CA LEU A 611 17.36 2.09 12.42
C LEU A 611 16.77 0.71 12.24
N GLN A 612 17.28 -0.30 12.92
CA GLN A 612 16.92 -1.71 12.78
C GLN A 612 16.28 -2.25 14.07
N LEU A 613 15.33 -3.16 13.96
CA LEU A 613 14.72 -3.85 15.08
C LEU A 613 15.49 -5.15 15.34
N LEU A 614 16.05 -5.24 16.52
CA LEU A 614 16.62 -6.46 17.06
C LEU A 614 15.51 -7.20 17.82
N SER A 615 15.19 -8.41 17.40
CA SER A 615 14.13 -9.24 17.98
C SER A 615 14.61 -10.68 18.08
N ASN A 616 14.38 -11.32 19.21
CA ASN A 616 14.78 -12.70 19.45
C ASN A 616 13.77 -13.75 18.98
N ALA A 617 12.66 -13.33 18.40
CA ALA A 617 11.62 -14.23 17.94
C ALA A 617 11.26 -13.97 16.48
N THR A 618 10.97 -15.05 15.77
CA THR A 618 10.45 -15.02 14.41
C THR A 618 8.92 -14.88 14.38
N GLY A 619 8.27 -14.97 15.56
CA GLY A 619 6.80 -14.92 15.71
C GLY A 619 6.32 -13.64 16.41
N PRO A 620 4.99 -13.40 16.40
CA PRO A 620 4.39 -12.19 16.96
C PRO A 620 4.46 -12.11 18.50
N PHE A 621 4.69 -13.21 19.21
CA PHE A 621 4.91 -13.23 20.65
C PHE A 621 6.40 -13.01 20.96
N THR A 622 6.90 -11.86 20.56
CA THR A 622 8.31 -11.51 20.76
C THR A 622 8.57 -11.23 22.21
N SER A 623 9.62 -11.82 22.75
CA SER A 623 10.06 -11.57 24.11
C SER A 623 11.07 -10.41 24.21
N LEU A 624 11.55 -9.91 23.09
CA LEU A 624 12.47 -8.77 23.02
C LEU A 624 12.17 -7.93 21.77
N GLU A 625 11.99 -6.63 21.95
CA GLU A 625 11.95 -5.64 20.86
C GLU A 625 12.91 -4.49 21.21
N VAL A 626 13.98 -4.35 20.44
CA VAL A 626 15.03 -3.35 20.63
C VAL A 626 15.28 -2.63 19.32
N TRP A 627 15.01 -1.34 19.28
CA TRP A 627 15.34 -0.50 18.13
C TRP A 627 16.76 0.06 18.30
N ALA A 628 17.68 -0.41 17.48
CA ALA A 628 19.08 -0.01 17.49
C ALA A 628 19.45 0.80 16.24
N PRO A 629 20.09 1.96 16.39
CA PRO A 629 20.57 2.77 15.28
C PRO A 629 21.85 2.14 14.68
N ALA A 630 22.12 2.51 13.43
CA ALA A 630 23.44 2.25 12.83
C ALA A 630 24.51 3.00 13.61
N GLY A 631 25.67 2.39 13.79
CA GLY A 631 26.78 2.90 14.58
C GLY A 631 28.09 2.19 14.24
N PRO A 632 29.10 2.27 15.09
CA PRO A 632 30.39 1.63 14.84
C PRO A 632 30.31 0.11 14.66
N VAL A 633 29.42 -0.57 15.38
CA VAL A 633 29.20 -2.02 15.30
C VAL A 633 28.10 -2.34 14.30
N ILE A 634 26.93 -1.70 14.41
CA ILE A 634 25.76 -1.95 13.58
C ILE A 634 25.87 -1.14 12.29
N GLN A 635 26.20 -1.79 11.19
CA GLN A 635 26.29 -1.13 9.89
C GLN A 635 24.89 -0.88 9.29
N PRO A 636 24.67 0.21 8.50
CA PRO A 636 23.41 0.43 7.81
C PRO A 636 23.06 -0.72 6.87
N LEU A 637 21.84 -1.22 6.99
CA LEU A 637 21.30 -2.20 6.04
C LEU A 637 21.07 -1.52 4.69
N LYS A 638 21.67 -2.06 3.61
CA LYS A 638 21.54 -1.56 2.24
C LYS A 638 20.82 -2.59 1.36
N THR A 639 19.86 -2.14 0.59
CA THR A 639 19.09 -3.03 -0.28
C THR A 639 19.08 -2.49 -1.71
N ASP A 640 19.37 -3.37 -2.66
CA ASP A 640 19.20 -3.14 -4.10
C ASP A 640 18.05 -4.02 -4.61
N GLN A 641 17.09 -3.45 -5.32
CA GLN A 641 15.97 -4.17 -5.91
C GLN A 641 15.82 -3.87 -7.39
N VAL A 642 15.55 -4.92 -8.17
CA VAL A 642 15.13 -4.84 -9.58
C VAL A 642 13.78 -5.51 -9.72
N THR A 643 12.88 -4.87 -10.47
CA THR A 643 11.54 -5.41 -10.75
C THR A 643 11.19 -5.27 -12.23
N LEU A 644 10.53 -6.30 -12.79
CA LEU A 644 9.96 -6.29 -14.13
C LEU A 644 8.49 -6.70 -14.03
N GLY A 645 7.58 -5.87 -14.55
CA GLY A 645 6.13 -6.11 -14.49
C GLY A 645 5.45 -6.01 -15.84
N TYR A 646 4.55 -6.94 -16.14
CA TYR A 646 3.62 -6.91 -17.27
C TYR A 646 2.20 -6.72 -16.76
N PHE A 647 1.46 -5.80 -17.35
CA PHE A 647 0.10 -5.43 -16.96
C PHE A 647 -0.84 -5.49 -18.15
N LEU A 648 -2.00 -6.11 -17.98
CA LEU A 648 -2.97 -6.34 -19.04
C LEU A 648 -4.41 -6.10 -18.56
N LYS A 649 -5.17 -5.29 -19.30
CA LYS A 649 -6.61 -5.14 -19.17
C LYS A 649 -7.29 -5.92 -20.29
N PHE A 650 -8.31 -6.72 -20.00
CA PHE A 650 -9.02 -7.50 -21.01
C PHE A 650 -10.52 -7.59 -20.74
N ALA A 651 -11.27 -8.16 -21.69
CA ALA A 651 -12.72 -8.26 -21.65
C ALA A 651 -13.41 -6.90 -21.39
N SER A 652 -13.07 -5.88 -22.19
CA SER A 652 -13.61 -4.52 -22.08
C SER A 652 -13.35 -3.91 -20.69
N SER A 653 -12.14 -4.10 -20.18
CA SER A 653 -11.65 -3.60 -18.87
C SER A 653 -12.38 -4.20 -17.64
N ARG A 654 -13.02 -5.37 -17.80
CA ARG A 654 -13.67 -6.09 -16.68
C ARG A 654 -12.69 -6.86 -15.82
N PHE A 655 -11.52 -7.18 -16.37
CA PHE A 655 -10.47 -7.92 -15.69
C PHE A 655 -9.13 -7.22 -15.87
N PHE A 656 -8.32 -7.30 -14.83
CA PHE A 656 -6.97 -6.81 -14.81
C PHE A 656 -6.03 -7.95 -14.40
N LEU A 657 -4.98 -8.16 -15.18
CA LEU A 657 -3.92 -9.12 -14.90
C LEU A 657 -2.61 -8.38 -14.69
N SER A 658 -1.88 -8.70 -13.63
CA SER A 658 -0.49 -8.30 -13.45
C SER A 658 0.39 -9.53 -13.24
N ALA A 659 1.59 -9.48 -13.79
CA ALA A 659 2.67 -10.43 -13.58
C ALA A 659 3.95 -9.65 -13.30
N GLU A 660 4.54 -9.82 -12.11
CA GLU A 660 5.71 -9.08 -11.68
C GLU A 660 6.81 -10.04 -11.22
N GLY A 661 8.02 -9.95 -11.79
CA GLY A 661 9.22 -10.63 -11.31
C GLY A 661 10.10 -9.65 -10.55
N PHE A 662 10.69 -10.09 -9.46
CA PHE A 662 11.60 -9.27 -8.66
C PHE A 662 12.85 -10.04 -8.24
N TYR A 663 13.94 -9.28 -8.04
CA TYR A 663 15.15 -9.71 -7.36
C TYR A 663 15.58 -8.61 -6.37
N LYS A 664 15.88 -9.00 -5.13
CA LYS A 664 16.27 -8.11 -4.06
C LYS A 664 17.53 -8.66 -3.38
N TYR A 665 18.53 -7.79 -3.13
CA TYR A 665 19.79 -8.13 -2.48
C TYR A 665 20.05 -7.19 -1.31
N PHE A 666 20.36 -7.77 -0.15
CA PHE A 666 20.62 -7.06 1.10
C PHE A 666 22.07 -7.22 1.51
N ARG A 667 22.69 -6.12 1.94
CA ARG A 667 24.01 -6.08 2.55
C ARG A 667 23.90 -5.60 3.97
N ASN A 668 24.77 -6.13 4.85
CA ASN A 668 24.76 -5.86 6.29
C ASN A 668 23.43 -6.29 6.95
N HIS A 669 22.88 -7.42 6.49
CA HIS A 669 21.74 -8.03 7.16
C HIS A 669 22.19 -8.56 8.52
N ILE A 670 21.36 -8.34 9.56
CA ILE A 670 21.67 -8.78 10.93
C ILE A 670 21.03 -10.15 11.17
N ASP A 671 21.82 -11.06 11.75
CA ASP A 671 21.37 -12.26 12.42
C ASP A 671 22.10 -12.39 13.76
N TYR A 672 21.81 -13.44 14.51
CA TYR A 672 22.37 -13.68 15.84
C TYR A 672 23.32 -14.87 15.82
N ALA A 673 24.31 -14.82 16.71
CA ALA A 673 25.14 -15.98 17.01
C ALA A 673 24.27 -17.17 17.43
N ASP A 674 24.77 -18.38 17.22
CA ASP A 674 24.12 -19.56 17.78
C ASP A 674 24.19 -19.49 19.33
N HIS A 675 23.05 -19.78 19.98
CA HIS A 675 22.89 -19.65 21.43
C HIS A 675 23.08 -18.23 22.00
N ALA A 676 22.82 -17.20 21.19
CA ALA A 676 22.93 -15.80 21.59
C ALA A 676 22.12 -15.47 22.86
N ASN A 677 22.75 -14.78 23.80
CA ASN A 677 22.09 -14.26 24.99
C ASN A 677 21.50 -12.89 24.70
N LEU A 678 20.21 -12.80 24.46
CA LEU A 678 19.55 -11.59 24.02
C LEU A 678 18.75 -10.88 25.12
N LEU A 679 18.32 -11.62 26.16
CA LEU A 679 17.51 -11.07 27.25
C LEU A 679 18.38 -10.41 28.31
N TYR A 680 18.06 -9.19 28.66
CA TYR A 680 18.77 -8.40 29.70
C TYR A 680 20.29 -8.27 29.44
N ASN A 681 20.73 -8.39 28.18
CA ASN A 681 22.14 -8.31 27.81
C ASN A 681 22.52 -6.87 27.47
N PRO A 682 23.34 -6.17 28.30
CA PRO A 682 23.83 -4.83 28.01
C PRO A 682 24.85 -4.81 26.84
N LEU A 683 25.45 -5.97 26.50
CA LEU A 683 26.39 -6.14 25.41
C LEU A 683 25.74 -6.84 24.20
N LEU A 684 24.48 -6.53 23.92
CA LEU A 684 23.69 -7.15 22.86
C LEU A 684 24.38 -7.06 21.48
N GLU A 685 25.16 -6.01 21.24
CA GLU A 685 25.90 -5.84 19.97
C GLU A 685 26.93 -6.94 19.73
N GLY A 686 27.50 -7.56 20.77
CA GLY A 686 28.44 -8.70 20.68
C GLY A 686 27.80 -9.98 20.17
N GLU A 687 26.47 -10.12 20.31
CA GLU A 687 25.71 -11.27 19.86
C GLU A 687 25.28 -11.18 18.38
N LEU A 688 25.50 -10.01 17.75
CA LEU A 688 25.09 -9.76 16.38
C LEU A 688 26.09 -10.31 15.37
N ARG A 689 25.58 -10.78 14.25
CA ARG A 689 26.35 -11.23 13.09
C ARG A 689 25.84 -10.52 11.85
N PHE A 690 26.75 -10.09 10.98
CA PHE A 690 26.43 -9.32 9.78
C PHE A 690 26.72 -10.15 8.53
N GLY A 691 25.72 -10.27 7.68
CA GLY A 691 25.80 -11.06 6.46
C GLY A 691 25.11 -10.41 5.27
N THR A 692 24.82 -11.24 4.29
CA THR A 692 24.03 -10.89 3.11
C THR A 692 22.76 -11.69 3.09
N ALA A 693 21.74 -11.15 2.44
CA ALA A 693 20.52 -11.89 2.17
C ALA A 693 20.04 -11.57 0.74
N TRP A 694 19.29 -12.47 0.14
CA TRP A 694 18.68 -12.23 -1.16
C TRP A 694 17.32 -12.89 -1.27
N SER A 695 16.47 -12.26 -2.06
CA SER A 695 15.14 -12.78 -2.34
C SER A 695 14.76 -12.55 -3.80
N TYR A 696 14.05 -13.52 -4.37
CA TYR A 696 13.56 -13.45 -5.74
C TYR A 696 12.19 -14.13 -5.86
N GLY A 697 11.40 -13.71 -6.83
CA GLY A 697 10.07 -14.31 -7.00
C GLY A 697 9.29 -13.79 -8.18
N LEU A 698 8.13 -14.43 -8.39
CA LEU A 698 7.11 -14.10 -9.37
C LEU A 698 5.78 -13.90 -8.67
N GLU A 699 5.15 -12.77 -8.95
CA GLU A 699 3.85 -12.37 -8.43
C GLU A 699 2.83 -12.34 -9.57
N LEU A 700 1.72 -13.03 -9.42
CA LEU A 700 0.61 -13.02 -10.39
C LEU A 700 -0.66 -12.54 -9.68
N MET A 701 -1.42 -11.65 -10.31
CA MET A 701 -2.71 -11.19 -9.80
C MET A 701 -3.72 -11.07 -10.91
N LEU A 702 -4.85 -11.74 -10.73
CA LEU A 702 -6.03 -11.58 -11.56
C LEU A 702 -7.12 -10.87 -10.75
N GLN A 703 -7.54 -9.70 -11.18
CA GLN A 703 -8.51 -8.87 -10.49
C GLN A 703 -9.75 -8.64 -11.34
N LYS A 704 -10.92 -8.70 -10.68
CA LYS A 704 -12.21 -8.29 -11.21
C LYS A 704 -12.74 -7.12 -10.38
N PRO A 705 -12.48 -5.86 -10.79
CA PRO A 705 -12.74 -4.69 -9.95
C PRO A 705 -14.22 -4.30 -9.86
N ALA A 706 -15.07 -4.73 -10.80
CA ALA A 706 -16.40 -4.18 -10.97
C ALA A 706 -17.49 -5.24 -11.14
N GLY A 707 -18.73 -4.89 -10.77
CA GLY A 707 -19.93 -5.72 -10.93
C GLY A 707 -20.54 -6.18 -9.60
N LYS A 708 -21.47 -7.15 -9.63
CA LYS A 708 -22.04 -7.75 -8.41
C LYS A 708 -21.02 -8.64 -7.69
N LEU A 709 -20.24 -9.39 -8.47
CA LEU A 709 -19.13 -10.18 -7.98
C LEU A 709 -17.84 -9.43 -8.30
N THR A 710 -17.07 -9.12 -7.27
CA THR A 710 -15.77 -8.46 -7.33
C THR A 710 -14.76 -9.24 -6.52
N GLY A 711 -13.47 -9.04 -6.77
CA GLY A 711 -12.41 -9.69 -6.00
C GLY A 711 -11.15 -9.89 -6.80
N TRP A 712 -10.23 -10.69 -6.26
CA TRP A 712 -8.97 -11.03 -6.90
C TRP A 712 -8.47 -12.40 -6.48
N ILE A 713 -7.57 -12.94 -7.31
CA ILE A 713 -6.75 -14.10 -7.03
C ILE A 713 -5.31 -13.64 -7.14
N GLY A 714 -4.55 -13.78 -6.07
CA GLY A 714 -3.12 -13.52 -5.99
C GLY A 714 -2.33 -14.81 -5.83
N TYR A 715 -1.21 -14.93 -6.53
CA TYR A 715 -0.25 -15.99 -6.35
C TYR A 715 1.16 -15.42 -6.30
N THR A 716 1.95 -15.86 -5.35
CA THR A 716 3.36 -15.53 -5.25
C THR A 716 4.18 -16.81 -5.15
N TRP A 717 5.17 -16.94 -6.02
CA TRP A 717 6.28 -17.85 -5.85
C TRP A 717 7.52 -17.05 -5.48
N SER A 718 8.16 -17.36 -4.36
CA SER A 718 9.37 -16.63 -3.93
C SER A 718 10.27 -17.47 -3.05
N ARG A 719 11.57 -17.16 -3.05
CA ARG A 719 12.55 -17.72 -2.16
C ARG A 719 13.34 -16.60 -1.49
N SER A 720 13.68 -16.79 -0.23
CA SER A 720 14.46 -15.85 0.58
C SER A 720 15.55 -16.59 1.31
N TRP A 721 16.79 -16.16 1.12
CA TRP A 721 18.00 -16.80 1.64
C TRP A 721 18.83 -15.81 2.43
N MET A 722 19.57 -16.32 3.41
CA MET A 722 20.52 -15.58 4.23
C MET A 722 21.85 -16.34 4.24
N GLU A 723 22.94 -15.58 4.28
CA GLU A 723 24.30 -16.09 4.42
C GLU A 723 25.05 -15.16 5.37
N THR A 724 25.39 -15.69 6.55
CA THR A 724 25.94 -14.90 7.64
C THR A 724 27.18 -15.59 8.22
N PRO A 725 28.35 -14.98 8.14
CA PRO A 725 29.56 -15.52 8.78
C PRO A 725 29.32 -15.76 10.29
N GLY A 726 29.74 -16.93 10.77
CA GLY A 726 29.54 -17.34 12.17
C GLY A 726 28.13 -17.83 12.52
N VAL A 727 27.26 -18.01 11.52
CA VAL A 727 25.97 -18.67 11.63
C VAL A 727 25.91 -19.78 10.59
N ASN A 728 25.40 -20.97 10.93
CA ASN A 728 25.25 -22.10 10.02
C ASN A 728 26.58 -22.44 9.28
N GLU A 729 27.71 -22.35 9.98
CA GLU A 729 29.06 -22.55 9.42
C GLU A 729 29.38 -21.64 8.21
N GLY A 730 28.69 -20.49 8.08
CA GLY A 730 28.83 -19.57 6.96
C GLY A 730 28.14 -20.04 5.66
N THR A 731 27.38 -21.12 5.68
CA THR A 731 26.59 -21.60 4.53
C THR A 731 25.22 -20.91 4.46
N ALA A 732 24.70 -20.75 3.24
CA ALA A 732 23.41 -20.13 3.04
C ALA A 732 22.25 -20.99 3.57
N TYR A 733 21.29 -20.35 4.24
CA TYR A 733 20.11 -20.98 4.81
C TYR A 733 18.84 -20.20 4.46
N PRO A 734 17.65 -20.85 4.45
CA PRO A 734 16.38 -20.16 4.21
C PRO A 734 16.11 -19.14 5.33
N ALA A 735 15.64 -17.94 4.97
CA ALA A 735 15.17 -16.97 5.98
C ALA A 735 13.98 -17.53 6.76
N GLY A 736 13.83 -17.23 8.06
CA GLY A 736 12.75 -17.75 8.91
C GLY A 736 11.34 -17.41 8.43
N PHE A 737 11.24 -16.48 7.50
CA PHE A 737 9.99 -16.10 6.80
C PHE A 737 9.97 -16.56 5.32
N ASP A 738 10.86 -17.44 4.87
CA ASP A 738 10.81 -18.01 3.52
C ASP A 738 9.56 -18.88 3.35
N SER A 739 8.75 -18.60 2.32
CA SER A 739 7.55 -19.37 1.98
C SER A 739 7.43 -19.44 0.48
N PRO A 740 7.80 -20.57 -0.15
CA PRO A 740 7.85 -20.73 -1.59
C PRO A 740 6.54 -20.43 -2.31
N HIS A 741 5.41 -20.78 -1.73
CA HIS A 741 4.10 -20.58 -2.35
C HIS A 741 3.16 -19.83 -1.42
N ASN A 742 2.54 -18.76 -1.93
CA ASN A 742 1.49 -18.01 -1.26
C ASN A 742 0.34 -17.78 -2.26
N ILE A 743 -0.86 -18.22 -1.90
CA ILE A 743 -2.08 -18.02 -2.69
C ILE A 743 -3.08 -17.25 -1.83
N SER A 744 -3.69 -16.22 -2.39
CA SER A 744 -4.78 -15.48 -1.76
C SER A 744 -5.95 -15.34 -2.73
N ILE A 745 -7.16 -15.62 -2.25
CA ILE A 745 -8.39 -15.46 -3.02
C ILE A 745 -9.35 -14.63 -2.19
N PHE A 746 -9.72 -13.48 -2.70
CA PHE A 746 -10.77 -12.65 -2.12
C PHE A 746 -11.93 -12.53 -3.09
N LEU A 747 -13.14 -12.81 -2.63
CA LEU A 747 -14.38 -12.66 -3.38
C LEU A 747 -15.41 -11.90 -2.55
N SER A 748 -16.12 -10.95 -3.18
CA SER A 748 -17.22 -10.22 -2.58
C SER A 748 -18.40 -10.19 -3.54
N TYR A 749 -19.58 -10.62 -3.07
CA TYR A 749 -20.82 -10.62 -3.84
C TYR A 749 -21.84 -9.69 -3.18
N ASP A 750 -22.17 -8.61 -3.86
CA ASP A 750 -23.18 -7.64 -3.44
C ASP A 750 -24.49 -7.89 -4.20
N THR A 751 -25.56 -8.24 -3.49
CA THR A 751 -26.86 -8.48 -4.09
C THR A 751 -27.53 -7.21 -4.64
N ARG A 752 -26.94 -6.02 -4.36
CA ARG A 752 -27.53 -4.70 -4.63
C ARG A 752 -28.82 -4.43 -3.86
N LYS A 753 -29.09 -5.23 -2.83
CA LYS A 753 -30.26 -5.09 -1.94
C LYS A 753 -29.79 -4.85 -0.52
N ARG A 754 -29.93 -5.84 0.35
CA ARG A 754 -29.59 -5.77 1.78
C ARG A 754 -28.48 -6.71 2.19
N TRP A 755 -28.12 -7.66 1.34
CA TRP A 755 -27.16 -8.71 1.64
C TRP A 755 -25.87 -8.50 0.85
N SER A 756 -24.76 -8.59 1.54
CA SER A 756 -23.42 -8.69 0.96
C SER A 756 -22.72 -9.89 1.57
N PHE A 757 -22.05 -10.67 0.73
CA PHE A 757 -21.31 -11.85 1.10
C PHE A 757 -19.86 -11.66 0.72
N SER A 758 -18.93 -12.04 1.58
CA SER A 758 -17.51 -12.07 1.23
C SER A 758 -16.83 -13.32 1.76
N ALA A 759 -15.83 -13.76 1.02
CA ALA A 759 -15.01 -14.90 1.35
C ALA A 759 -13.54 -14.57 1.07
N ASN A 760 -12.67 -15.05 1.94
CA ASN A 760 -11.24 -14.91 1.83
C ASN A 760 -10.59 -16.27 2.11
N TRP A 761 -9.77 -16.77 1.17
CA TRP A 761 -9.00 -17.98 1.36
C TRP A 761 -7.52 -17.71 1.14
N ILE A 762 -6.70 -18.21 2.05
CA ILE A 762 -5.25 -18.04 2.04
C ILE A 762 -4.61 -19.42 2.14
N TYR A 763 -3.56 -19.64 1.37
CA TYR A 763 -2.63 -20.75 1.49
C TYR A 763 -1.19 -20.23 1.49
N MET A 764 -0.35 -20.74 2.37
CA MET A 764 1.08 -20.46 2.43
C MET A 764 1.85 -21.74 2.77
N THR A 765 2.97 -21.96 2.10
CA THR A 765 3.94 -22.99 2.52
C THR A 765 4.43 -22.68 3.93
N GLY A 766 4.59 -23.71 4.76
CA GLY A 766 5.02 -23.59 6.15
C GLY A 766 6.33 -22.82 6.33
N ASN A 767 6.43 -22.09 7.44
CA ASN A 767 7.64 -21.33 7.80
C ASN A 767 8.80 -22.29 8.09
N PRO A 768 10.04 -21.92 7.72
CA PRO A 768 11.23 -22.66 8.14
C PRO A 768 11.38 -22.67 9.65
N VAL A 769 11.86 -23.79 10.19
CA VAL A 769 12.20 -23.99 11.60
C VAL A 769 13.49 -24.76 11.71
N THR A 770 14.23 -24.56 12.79
CA THR A 770 15.38 -25.39 13.11
C THR A 770 14.92 -26.58 13.96
N SER A 771 14.88 -27.75 13.35
CA SER A 771 14.53 -29.01 14.03
C SER A 771 15.78 -29.70 14.56
N PRO A 772 15.73 -30.31 15.76
CA PRO A 772 16.82 -31.13 16.25
C PRO A 772 17.09 -32.33 15.32
N VAL A 773 18.34 -32.63 15.05
CA VAL A 773 18.78 -33.82 14.31
C VAL A 773 19.10 -35.00 15.24
N GLY A 774 19.11 -34.75 16.55
CA GLY A 774 19.35 -35.70 17.61
C GLY A 774 19.19 -35.04 18.97
N PHE A 775 19.50 -35.80 20.01
CA PHE A 775 19.59 -35.32 21.39
C PHE A 775 20.57 -36.16 22.22
N TYR A 776 21.00 -35.62 23.32
CA TYR A 776 21.81 -36.35 24.31
C TYR A 776 21.36 -36.01 25.72
N GLU A 777 21.69 -36.91 26.67
CA GLU A 777 21.38 -36.71 28.08
C GLU A 777 22.57 -36.05 28.80
N LEU A 778 22.32 -34.95 29.49
CA LEU A 778 23.31 -34.27 30.32
C LEU A 778 22.70 -33.98 31.71
N ASN A 779 23.27 -34.59 32.76
CA ASN A 779 22.78 -34.40 34.13
C ASN A 779 21.27 -34.63 34.31
N GLY A 780 20.70 -35.61 33.61
CA GLY A 780 19.29 -35.97 33.68
C GLY A 780 18.38 -35.05 32.86
N SER A 781 18.96 -34.11 32.10
CA SER A 781 18.22 -33.27 31.18
C SER A 781 18.48 -33.69 29.74
N THR A 782 17.45 -33.84 28.93
CA THR A 782 17.59 -34.09 27.48
C THR A 782 17.93 -32.79 26.77
N VAL A 783 19.05 -32.75 26.09
CA VAL A 783 19.56 -31.62 25.36
C VAL A 783 19.40 -31.90 23.88
N PRO A 784 18.64 -31.09 23.13
CA PRO A 784 18.50 -31.23 21.68
C PRO A 784 19.84 -30.87 20.98
N LEU A 785 20.20 -31.66 19.99
CA LEU A 785 21.30 -31.38 19.07
C LEU A 785 20.70 -30.82 17.77
N TYR A 786 20.92 -29.55 17.53
CA TYR A 786 20.47 -28.89 16.30
C TYR A 786 21.45 -29.07 15.17
N GLY A 787 20.94 -29.24 13.94
CA GLY A 787 21.72 -29.29 12.71
C GLY A 787 21.80 -27.93 12.04
N GLU A 788 21.67 -27.93 10.71
CA GLU A 788 21.63 -26.69 9.92
C GLU A 788 20.46 -25.78 10.33
N ARG A 789 20.69 -24.48 10.24
CA ARG A 789 19.67 -23.48 10.58
C ARG A 789 18.51 -23.53 9.59
N ASN A 790 17.27 -23.53 10.10
CA ASN A 790 16.04 -23.59 9.31
C ASN A 790 15.99 -24.81 8.36
N ASN A 791 16.46 -25.95 8.85
CA ASN A 791 16.59 -27.22 8.12
C ASN A 791 15.26 -27.91 7.82
N ASP A 792 14.17 -27.49 8.48
CA ASP A 792 12.83 -28.10 8.35
C ASP A 792 11.74 -27.01 8.17
N ARG A 793 10.49 -27.43 7.99
CA ARG A 793 9.34 -26.51 7.83
C ARG A 793 8.15 -26.95 8.70
N LEU A 794 7.46 -25.96 9.25
CA LEU A 794 6.13 -26.15 9.80
C LEU A 794 5.17 -26.68 8.72
N PRO A 795 4.12 -27.41 9.09
CA PRO A 795 3.04 -27.78 8.16
C PRO A 795 2.46 -26.54 7.46
N ASP A 796 1.99 -26.72 6.23
CA ASP A 796 1.42 -25.67 5.42
C ASP A 796 0.22 -24.99 6.10
N TYR A 797 0.19 -23.67 6.00
CA TYR A 797 -0.88 -22.82 6.51
C TYR A 797 -1.98 -22.65 5.46
N HIS A 798 -3.24 -22.87 5.84
CA HIS A 798 -4.38 -22.43 5.03
C HIS A 798 -5.60 -22.12 5.87
N ARG A 799 -6.42 -21.14 5.42
CA ARG A 799 -7.58 -20.66 6.16
C ARG A 799 -8.64 -20.12 5.20
N LEU A 800 -9.90 -20.34 5.57
CA LEU A 800 -11.07 -19.74 4.93
C LEU A 800 -11.80 -18.85 5.93
N ASP A 801 -12.01 -17.58 5.56
CA ASP A 801 -12.83 -16.64 6.33
C ASP A 801 -14.08 -16.28 5.53
N LEU A 802 -15.24 -16.27 6.19
CA LEU A 802 -16.52 -15.95 5.58
C LEU A 802 -17.16 -14.76 6.29
N SER A 803 -17.81 -13.88 5.55
CA SER A 803 -18.55 -12.77 6.13
C SER A 803 -19.87 -12.55 5.41
N VAL A 804 -20.92 -12.28 6.19
CA VAL A 804 -22.25 -11.93 5.71
C VAL A 804 -22.66 -10.62 6.37
N VAL A 805 -22.97 -9.61 5.59
CA VAL A 805 -23.45 -8.31 6.07
C VAL A 805 -24.88 -8.12 5.63
N TYR A 806 -25.77 -7.89 6.61
CA TYR A 806 -27.17 -7.58 6.39
C TYR A 806 -27.49 -6.14 6.75
N GLN A 807 -27.94 -5.34 5.79
CA GLN A 807 -28.41 -3.99 6.04
C GLN A 807 -29.84 -4.02 6.63
N LEU A 808 -29.98 -3.61 7.88
CA LEU A 808 -31.23 -3.68 8.63
C LEU A 808 -32.31 -2.72 8.10
N ASN A 809 -31.91 -1.55 7.59
CA ASN A 809 -32.83 -0.59 7.00
C ASN A 809 -32.75 -0.50 5.45
N LYS A 810 -33.71 0.17 4.83
CA LYS A 810 -33.72 0.33 3.37
C LYS A 810 -32.56 1.21 2.91
N PRO A 811 -31.91 0.89 1.75
CA PRO A 811 -30.91 1.75 1.15
C PRO A 811 -31.40 3.19 0.96
N GLY A 812 -30.50 4.17 1.12
CA GLY A 812 -30.82 5.60 0.92
C GLY A 812 -31.33 6.33 2.16
N LYS A 813 -31.53 5.67 3.30
CA LYS A 813 -31.83 6.34 4.58
C LYS A 813 -30.58 7.02 5.13
N ARG A 814 -30.74 8.15 5.83
CA ARG A 814 -29.67 8.90 6.50
C ARG A 814 -29.00 8.07 7.59
N PHE A 815 -29.79 7.43 8.44
CA PHE A 815 -29.30 6.45 9.42
C PHE A 815 -29.13 5.11 8.70
N ARG A 816 -27.92 4.56 8.72
CA ARG A 816 -27.59 3.23 8.19
C ARG A 816 -27.14 2.36 9.33
N HIS A 817 -27.64 1.14 9.40
CA HIS A 817 -27.19 0.17 10.36
C HIS A 817 -27.18 -1.24 9.76
N ASN A 818 -26.16 -1.98 10.07
CA ASN A 818 -25.89 -3.29 9.54
C ASN A 818 -25.63 -4.28 10.67
N LEU A 819 -26.00 -5.52 10.45
CA LEU A 819 -25.52 -6.65 11.23
C LEU A 819 -24.53 -7.43 10.38
N SER A 820 -23.34 -7.67 10.93
CA SER A 820 -22.27 -8.44 10.29
C SER A 820 -22.06 -9.74 11.05
N LEU A 821 -22.14 -10.86 10.37
CA LEU A 821 -21.76 -12.18 10.88
C LEU A 821 -20.48 -12.59 10.17
N THR A 822 -19.43 -12.89 10.93
CA THR A 822 -18.14 -13.32 10.40
C THR A 822 -17.71 -14.63 11.03
N LEU A 823 -17.14 -15.50 10.23
CA LEU A 823 -16.58 -16.77 10.63
C LEU A 823 -15.12 -16.83 10.18
N TYR A 824 -14.22 -16.64 11.13
CA TYR A 824 -12.78 -16.75 10.90
C TYR A 824 -12.40 -18.23 11.00
N ASN A 825 -11.53 -18.69 10.10
CA ASN A 825 -11.11 -20.08 10.02
C ASN A 825 -12.28 -21.07 9.95
N ALA A 826 -13.16 -20.89 8.97
CA ALA A 826 -14.47 -21.53 8.89
C ALA A 826 -14.46 -23.08 8.93
N TYR A 827 -13.35 -23.73 8.58
CA TYR A 827 -13.19 -25.18 8.68
C TYR A 827 -12.31 -25.63 9.85
N GLY A 828 -11.93 -24.73 10.75
CA GLY A 828 -11.32 -25.05 12.04
C GLY A 828 -9.92 -25.69 11.97
N ARG A 829 -9.14 -25.38 10.93
CA ARG A 829 -7.78 -25.92 10.83
C ARG A 829 -6.92 -25.41 12.00
N ALA A 830 -6.25 -26.32 12.69
CA ALA A 830 -5.21 -26.00 13.64
C ALA A 830 -3.93 -25.62 12.89
N ASN A 831 -3.83 -24.35 12.48
CA ASN A 831 -2.65 -23.85 11.79
C ASN A 831 -1.48 -23.74 12.76
N PRO A 832 -0.30 -24.28 12.46
CA PRO A 832 0.84 -24.22 13.34
C PRO A 832 1.37 -22.77 13.42
N PHE A 833 1.52 -22.29 14.65
CA PHE A 833 2.11 -21.00 14.96
C PHE A 833 3.58 -21.13 15.32
N SER A 834 3.89 -22.11 16.17
CA SER A 834 5.25 -22.47 16.57
C SER A 834 5.35 -23.96 16.85
N VAL A 835 6.56 -24.47 16.86
CA VAL A 835 6.87 -25.82 17.31
C VAL A 835 7.85 -25.74 18.49
N SER A 836 7.64 -26.56 19.48
CA SER A 836 8.59 -26.82 20.57
C SER A 836 8.89 -28.30 20.63
N PHE A 837 10.09 -28.65 21.04
CA PHE A 837 10.52 -30.04 21.20
C PHE A 837 10.64 -30.33 22.69
N ASN A 838 9.69 -31.08 23.23
CA ASN A 838 9.56 -31.32 24.65
C ASN A 838 9.50 -32.82 24.95
N LYS A 839 9.94 -33.20 26.15
CA LYS A 839 9.58 -34.49 26.71
C LYS A 839 8.12 -34.44 27.18
N TYR A 840 7.38 -35.50 26.88
CA TYR A 840 6.07 -35.71 27.45
C TYR A 840 6.17 -36.74 28.55
N GLU A 841 5.73 -36.40 29.76
CA GLU A 841 5.68 -37.28 30.92
C GLU A 841 4.22 -37.45 31.36
N ASP A 842 3.87 -38.65 31.78
CA ASP A 842 2.58 -38.90 32.47
C ASP A 842 2.64 -38.34 33.89
N ALA A 843 1.50 -38.42 34.60
CA ALA A 843 1.40 -37.98 36.00
C ALA A 843 2.32 -38.77 36.97
N GLN A 844 2.91 -39.87 36.51
CA GLN A 844 3.83 -40.73 37.24
C GLN A 844 5.30 -40.48 36.87
N GLY A 845 5.56 -39.55 35.91
CA GLY A 845 6.93 -39.25 35.45
C GLY A 845 7.46 -40.20 34.38
N ASN A 846 6.62 -41.04 33.76
CA ASN A 846 7.02 -41.89 32.67
C ASN A 846 6.94 -41.13 31.37
N PHE A 847 7.91 -41.32 30.47
CA PHE A 847 7.92 -40.70 29.14
C PHE A 847 6.80 -41.29 28.28
N LEU A 848 5.95 -40.44 27.76
CA LEU A 848 4.92 -40.81 26.79
C LEU A 848 5.51 -40.60 25.37
N VAL A 849 5.68 -41.70 24.65
CA VAL A 849 6.02 -41.67 23.23
C VAL A 849 4.74 -41.85 22.43
N PRO A 850 4.31 -40.92 21.57
CA PRO A 850 3.16 -41.10 20.73
C PRO A 850 3.25 -42.35 19.87
N SER A 851 2.15 -43.12 19.76
CA SER A 851 2.10 -44.37 19.03
C SER A 851 2.39 -44.34 17.54
N ASN A 852 2.45 -43.12 16.97
CA ASN A 852 2.82 -42.84 15.58
C ASN A 852 4.30 -42.54 15.37
N LEU A 853 5.13 -42.57 16.42
CA LEU A 853 6.56 -42.41 16.34
C LEU A 853 7.21 -43.80 16.46
N GLU A 854 8.10 -44.12 15.53
CA GLU A 854 8.94 -45.34 15.60
C GLU A 854 10.20 -45.04 16.39
N GLY A 855 10.43 -45.78 17.47
CA GLY A 855 11.65 -45.73 18.32
C GLY A 855 11.46 -44.99 19.64
N ASP A 856 12.49 -45.06 20.50
CA ASP A 856 12.53 -44.42 21.84
C ASP A 856 12.86 -42.91 21.73
N TYR A 857 12.02 -42.19 21.07
CA TYR A 857 12.17 -40.71 20.96
C TYR A 857 11.80 -40.02 22.26
N GLN A 858 12.77 -39.37 22.89
CA GLN A 858 12.56 -38.62 24.13
C GLN A 858 12.06 -37.18 23.90
N LEU A 859 12.15 -36.62 22.66
CA LEU A 859 11.67 -35.31 22.31
C LEU A 859 10.53 -35.41 21.29
N VAL A 860 9.39 -34.87 21.64
CA VAL A 860 8.19 -34.86 20.78
C VAL A 860 7.97 -33.44 20.25
N PRO A 861 7.85 -33.27 18.91
CA PRO A 861 7.49 -31.97 18.33
C PRO A 861 6.05 -31.64 18.69
N THR A 862 5.86 -30.57 19.44
CA THR A 862 4.55 -30.04 19.82
C THR A 862 4.28 -28.77 19.09
N THR A 863 3.24 -28.73 18.27
CA THR A 863 2.81 -27.52 17.57
C THR A 863 1.78 -26.75 18.39
N ILE A 864 2.01 -25.45 18.51
CA ILE A 864 1.06 -24.53 19.12
C ILE A 864 0.23 -23.91 18.00
N SER A 865 -1.09 -23.98 18.11
CA SER A 865 -2.03 -23.29 17.23
C SER A 865 -2.79 -22.23 18.03
N VAL A 866 -2.92 -21.02 17.48
CA VAL A 866 -3.45 -19.86 18.21
C VAL A 866 -4.94 -19.69 17.97
N ALA A 867 -5.46 -20.05 16.79
CA ALA A 867 -6.84 -19.78 16.40
C ALA A 867 -7.53 -21.01 15.81
N GLY A 868 -8.63 -21.41 16.43
CA GLY A 868 -9.63 -22.31 15.86
C GLY A 868 -10.70 -21.54 15.07
N ILE A 869 -11.94 -22.06 15.05
CA ILE A 869 -13.11 -21.35 14.51
C ILE A 869 -13.47 -20.20 15.45
N ILE A 870 -13.46 -18.96 14.92
CA ILE A 870 -13.86 -17.78 15.70
C ILE A 870 -15.08 -17.12 15.05
N PRO A 871 -16.31 -17.34 15.61
CA PRO A 871 -17.49 -16.63 15.16
C PRO A 871 -17.55 -15.23 15.76
N SER A 872 -18.06 -14.26 15.01
CA SER A 872 -18.28 -12.90 15.49
C SER A 872 -19.58 -12.31 14.94
N ILE A 873 -20.31 -11.61 15.78
CA ILE A 873 -21.48 -10.81 15.41
C ILE A 873 -21.20 -9.36 15.77
N ASN A 874 -21.30 -8.47 14.79
CA ASN A 874 -21.06 -7.06 14.99
C ASN A 874 -22.25 -6.22 14.54
N TYR A 875 -22.58 -5.21 15.32
CA TYR A 875 -23.55 -4.19 14.97
C TYR A 875 -22.83 -2.91 14.56
N GLN A 876 -23.04 -2.51 13.31
CA GLN A 876 -22.43 -1.32 12.72
C GLN A 876 -23.51 -0.28 12.44
N PHE A 877 -23.24 0.98 12.77
CA PHE A 877 -24.13 2.09 12.52
C PHE A 877 -23.42 3.33 11.97
N LYS A 878 -24.16 4.14 11.18
CA LYS A 878 -23.70 5.43 10.64
C LYS A 878 -24.88 6.39 10.57
N PHE A 879 -24.70 7.57 11.19
CA PHE A 879 -25.72 8.63 11.30
C PHE A 879 -25.30 9.89 10.56
#